data_fbd4c35f68a47e14512e192f3fea176d
#
_entry.id   fbd4c35f68a47e14512e192f3fea176d
#
_cell.length_a   1.000
_cell.length_b   1.000
_cell.length_c   1.000
_cell.angle_alpha   90.00
_cell.angle_beta   90.00
_cell.angle_gamma   90.00
#
_symmetry.space_group_name_H-M   'P 1'
#
loop_
_entity.id
_entity.type
_entity.pdbx_description
1 polymer ?
#
loop_
_entity_poly.entity_id
_entity_poly.type
_entity_poly.pdbx_seq_one_letter_code
_entity_poly.pdbx_strand_id
1 'polypeptide(L)'
;MSAKHYVTDFIDFNYKPVVFHLREVNKDRLRKVMDSHYVNHLYRLDNAYYMSVANCDCQDYRSKRDVYDQFDGEGTFYIILLHEDEEGFYFCEEDCTAHAFDSDVDPYISPLITNTYIFDCEVYAHDWVFVFKEAATGRRTIIHNDNDAVMAFMEQDPYLGGFNNKHYDNHILKAVMIGYTPEQIKEINDLIIVEEIDGWDIPQLKEYRVYFHSFDLMDDCQDGLSLKAFEAHLGIPIEETEVDFNIDRKLTEEELQSTIQYCCYDVDATELLYIIRQNYLKNKATLGRVRGLDERKATYMTNAKLTSVYLKAVKPSKPWTDERNYQYPDKLLREYIPQEVFDFFDRLHDPNVPDIDLFGGYDEHGKKIKGASLEIMLGECIVTLAYGGIHGAIPTYTEEATKTRSIRNKDVASYYPHLMTLPLSEGHQYGFCSRNIPSPEVFVQTLEDRVKAKKAGDKDTANALKLVLNTTYGTMLNGKGGVAYNDLYDPLMGRSVCITGQLLLLELSVHLMRECPTLKIIQLNTDGIMVSFDNSDEAKWQEITQEWQDRTGFELEEDFIQKIVQKDVNNYVEIPVGGGKPKVKGGQLVRGILTNGNMDFTELGVPAWENMTGGAFNINNNAVVVARAIRDYFVDGTPPEETIFGCDNILDFQIISKVGGKYSSCCHMIGEQQVPVQKVNRVYATESLDCGTIYKLHTGKGKLEKVAGLPKHCVVDNNNTLPIEVVNKNWYLKLAQKYINDFQGIKPPRKNTRKINSVKKKTLALLENL
;
A
#
# COMPACT_ATOMS: atom_id res chain seq x y z
N MET A 1 -19.21 21.07 41.60
CA MET A 1 -18.62 20.01 40.78
C MET A 1 -19.57 19.86 39.63
N SER A 2 -19.13 20.10 38.39
CA SER A 2 -19.93 19.82 37.20
C SER A 2 -20.24 18.31 37.14
N ALA A 3 -21.39 17.95 36.58
CA ALA A 3 -21.78 16.55 36.47
C ALA A 3 -20.80 15.80 35.52
N LYS A 4 -20.42 14.60 35.92
CA LYS A 4 -19.66 13.72 35.04
C LYS A 4 -20.61 13.11 34.01
N HIS A 5 -20.24 13.20 32.72
CA HIS A 5 -20.96 12.57 31.62
C HIS A 5 -20.08 11.47 31.04
N TYR A 6 -20.47 10.21 31.24
CA TYR A 6 -19.71 9.06 30.73
C TYR A 6 -19.92 8.87 29.23
N VAL A 7 -18.87 8.47 28.52
CA VAL A 7 -18.91 8.27 27.06
C VAL A 7 -19.94 7.24 26.64
N THR A 8 -20.24 6.28 27.51
CA THR A 8 -21.31 5.28 27.31
C THR A 8 -22.71 5.90 27.20
N ASP A 9 -22.91 7.10 27.75
CA ASP A 9 -24.20 7.79 27.68
C ASP A 9 -24.38 8.54 26.34
N PHE A 10 -23.27 8.83 25.65
CA PHE A 10 -23.27 9.52 24.35
C PHE A 10 -23.55 8.65 23.17
N ILE A 11 -23.28 7.39 23.30
CA ILE A 11 -23.31 6.44 22.24
C ILE A 11 -24.15 5.30 22.77
N ASP A 12 -25.27 5.03 22.14
CA ASP A 12 -26.07 3.84 22.43
C ASP A 12 -25.25 2.62 21.99
N PHE A 13 -24.18 2.36 22.76
CA PHE A 13 -23.27 1.25 22.57
C PHE A 13 -23.72 0.11 23.45
N ASN A 14 -24.25 -0.92 22.84
CA ASN A 14 -24.23 -2.24 23.44
C ASN A 14 -22.82 -2.86 23.46
N TYR A 15 -21.78 -2.06 23.26
CA TYR A 15 -20.39 -2.50 23.21
C TYR A 15 -19.46 -1.50 23.88
N LYS A 16 -18.47 -2.00 24.63
CA LYS A 16 -17.32 -1.20 25.08
C LYS A 16 -16.64 -0.59 23.85
N PRO A 17 -16.40 0.73 23.81
CA PRO A 17 -15.66 1.32 22.71
C PRO A 17 -14.32 0.59 22.61
N VAL A 18 -13.99 0.08 21.44
CA VAL A 18 -12.64 -0.38 21.16
C VAL A 18 -11.80 0.89 21.19
N VAL A 19 -11.06 1.08 22.28
CA VAL A 19 -10.10 2.18 22.39
C VAL A 19 -8.97 1.84 21.45
N PHE A 20 -9.04 2.32 20.21
CA PHE A 20 -7.92 2.25 19.31
C PHE A 20 -6.80 3.08 19.94
N HIS A 21 -5.70 2.43 20.30
CA HIS A 21 -4.46 3.10 20.67
C HIS A 21 -3.92 3.83 19.44
N LEU A 22 -4.56 4.93 19.08
CA LEU A 22 -4.03 5.87 18.12
C LEU A 22 -2.75 6.43 18.72
N ARG A 23 -1.63 6.29 18.03
CA ARG A 23 -0.35 6.90 18.38
C ARG A 23 -0.53 8.41 18.47
N GLU A 24 0.27 9.07 19.30
CA GLU A 24 0.24 10.53 19.54
C GLU A 24 0.03 11.32 18.24
N VAL A 25 -1.02 12.12 18.19
CA VAL A 25 -1.41 12.90 17.02
C VAL A 25 -1.06 14.37 17.25
N ASN A 26 -0.47 15.04 16.26
CA ASN A 26 -0.19 16.47 16.31
C ASN A 26 -1.49 17.29 16.35
N LYS A 27 -1.58 18.28 17.27
CA LYS A 27 -2.78 19.10 17.49
C LYS A 27 -3.35 19.78 16.24
N ASP A 28 -2.49 20.32 15.38
CA ASP A 28 -2.95 21.02 14.17
C ASP A 28 -3.49 20.05 13.11
N ARG A 29 -2.98 18.83 13.11
CA ARG A 29 -3.39 17.77 12.23
C ARG A 29 -4.62 17.04 12.75
N LEU A 30 -4.76 16.89 14.07
CA LEU A 30 -6.00 16.43 14.70
C LEU A 30 -7.16 17.37 14.31
N ARG A 31 -6.97 18.69 14.40
CA ARG A 31 -7.96 19.66 13.93
C ARG A 31 -8.34 19.44 12.46
N LYS A 32 -7.38 19.30 11.55
CA LYS A 32 -7.66 19.04 10.12
C LYS A 32 -8.38 17.72 9.86
N VAL A 33 -8.06 16.68 10.62
CA VAL A 33 -8.77 15.39 10.53
C VAL A 33 -10.18 15.50 11.09
N MET A 34 -10.35 16.26 12.16
CA MET A 34 -11.66 16.53 12.77
C MET A 34 -12.52 17.47 11.93
N ASP A 35 -11.89 18.46 11.27
CA ASP A 35 -12.55 19.37 10.31
C ASP A 35 -13.06 18.63 9.06
N SER A 36 -12.51 17.47 8.74
CA SER A 36 -12.89 16.69 7.55
C SER A 36 -13.86 15.53 7.80
N HIS A 37 -14.19 15.23 9.09
CA HIS A 37 -14.94 14.03 9.43
C HIS A 37 -15.99 14.31 10.51
N TYR A 38 -17.24 14.25 10.13
CA TYR A 38 -18.42 14.41 11.01
C TYR A 38 -18.70 13.21 11.92
N VAL A 39 -17.69 12.48 12.35
CA VAL A 39 -17.90 11.22 13.06
C VAL A 39 -17.47 11.36 14.50
N ASN A 40 -18.23 10.79 15.40
CA ASN A 40 -17.85 10.65 16.80
C ASN A 40 -16.65 9.72 16.90
N HIS A 41 -15.45 10.28 16.90
CA HIS A 41 -14.21 9.53 17.04
C HIS A 41 -13.56 9.82 18.39
N LEU A 42 -12.94 8.78 18.93
CA LEU A 42 -12.08 8.86 20.10
C LEU A 42 -10.63 9.06 19.64
N TYR A 43 -9.96 10.09 20.15
CA TYR A 43 -8.57 10.42 19.81
C TYR A 43 -7.71 10.40 21.05
N ARG A 44 -6.42 10.11 20.90
CA ARG A 44 -5.40 10.27 21.93
C ARG A 44 -4.35 11.26 21.48
N LEU A 45 -4.08 12.29 22.30
CA LEU A 45 -3.11 13.33 22.03
C LEU A 45 -2.38 13.71 23.33
N ASP A 46 -1.04 13.71 23.34
CA ASP A 46 -0.24 14.11 24.52
C ASP A 46 -0.70 13.42 25.83
N ASN A 47 -0.98 12.12 25.80
CA ASN A 47 -1.54 11.34 26.92
C ASN A 47 -2.96 11.75 27.39
N ALA A 48 -3.66 12.59 26.66
CA ALA A 48 -5.06 12.90 26.86
C ALA A 48 -5.95 12.27 25.81
N TYR A 49 -7.20 11.96 26.15
CA TYR A 49 -8.20 11.46 25.24
C TYR A 49 -9.16 12.59 24.86
N TYR A 50 -9.59 12.59 23.62
CA TYR A 50 -10.52 13.56 23.07
C TYR A 50 -11.61 12.87 22.26
N MET A 51 -12.81 13.42 22.26
CA MET A 51 -13.92 12.98 21.43
C MET A 51 -14.43 14.14 20.58
N SER A 52 -14.74 13.91 19.30
CA SER A 52 -15.45 14.88 18.48
C SER A 52 -16.93 14.52 18.39
N VAL A 53 -17.79 15.52 18.49
CA VAL A 53 -19.23 15.38 18.30
C VAL A 53 -19.77 16.55 17.47
N ALA A 54 -20.68 16.27 16.56
CA ALA A 54 -21.25 17.27 15.65
C ALA A 54 -22.17 18.27 16.38
N ASN A 55 -22.78 17.87 17.49
CA ASN A 55 -23.56 18.77 18.34
C ASN A 55 -23.49 18.24 19.77
N CYS A 56 -23.06 19.07 20.70
CA CYS A 56 -23.04 18.76 22.12
C CYS A 56 -24.10 19.62 22.80
N ASP A 57 -25.32 19.09 22.96
CA ASP A 57 -26.21 19.58 23.99
C ASP A 57 -26.04 18.70 25.23
N CYS A 58 -25.28 19.19 26.18
CA CYS A 58 -24.99 18.48 27.44
C CYS A 58 -26.26 18.19 28.26
N GLN A 59 -27.43 18.63 27.82
CA GLN A 59 -28.71 18.43 28.46
C GLN A 59 -29.66 17.47 27.71
N ASP A 60 -29.44 17.17 26.40
CA ASP A 60 -30.36 16.30 25.65
C ASP A 60 -29.65 15.43 24.62
N TYR A 61 -29.27 14.22 25.01
CA TYR A 61 -28.54 13.24 24.20
C TYR A 61 -29.41 12.39 23.26
N ARG A 62 -30.71 12.66 23.18
CA ARG A 62 -31.65 11.69 22.61
C ARG A 62 -31.91 11.77 21.11
N SER A 63 -31.40 12.81 20.41
CA SER A 63 -31.76 13.03 19.00
C SER A 63 -30.58 13.27 18.07
N LYS A 64 -29.57 12.39 18.08
CA LYS A 64 -28.46 12.49 17.12
C LYS A 64 -28.91 12.37 15.67
N ARG A 65 -30.00 11.66 15.39
CA ARG A 65 -30.55 11.47 14.07
C ARG A 65 -31.13 12.77 13.47
N ASP A 66 -31.77 13.59 14.33
CA ASP A 66 -32.41 14.82 13.89
C ASP A 66 -31.41 15.95 13.55
N VAL A 67 -30.17 15.83 14.02
CA VAL A 67 -29.13 16.82 13.79
C VAL A 67 -28.53 16.67 12.39
N TYR A 68 -28.36 15.45 11.89
CA TYR A 68 -27.81 15.20 10.55
C TYR A 68 -28.78 15.64 9.43
N ASP A 69 -30.08 15.54 9.66
CA ASP A 69 -31.11 15.93 8.68
C ASP A 69 -31.33 17.47 8.61
N GLN A 70 -30.76 18.24 9.53
CA GLN A 70 -30.92 19.70 9.61
C GLN A 70 -29.68 20.50 9.20
N PHE A 71 -28.62 19.86 8.74
CA PHE A 71 -27.36 20.53 8.42
C PHE A 71 -27.39 21.14 7.02
N ASP A 72 -27.67 22.43 6.93
CA ASP A 72 -27.54 23.27 5.72
C ASP A 72 -26.12 23.84 5.53
N GLY A 73 -25.08 23.16 5.98
CA GLY A 73 -23.69 23.60 5.81
C GLY A 73 -23.19 24.63 6.82
N GLU A 74 -24.01 25.09 7.75
CA GLU A 74 -23.60 25.95 8.87
C GLU A 74 -23.83 25.22 10.19
N GLY A 75 -22.80 24.74 10.82
CA GLY A 75 -22.90 24.04 12.10
C GLY A 75 -21.69 24.23 13.00
N THR A 76 -21.85 23.82 14.23
CA THR A 76 -20.78 23.82 15.24
C THR A 76 -20.47 22.38 15.60
N PHE A 77 -19.21 22.00 15.61
CA PHE A 77 -18.77 20.75 16.19
C PHE A 77 -17.97 21.01 17.48
N TYR A 78 -17.92 20.01 18.35
CA TYR A 78 -17.27 20.13 19.65
C TYR A 78 -16.12 19.14 19.74
N ILE A 79 -15.01 19.59 20.30
CA ILE A 79 -13.90 18.77 20.77
C ILE A 79 -14.01 18.68 22.27
N ILE A 80 -14.12 17.46 22.78
CA ILE A 80 -14.33 17.19 24.19
C ILE A 80 -13.09 16.49 24.73
N LEU A 81 -12.46 17.08 25.75
CA LEU A 81 -11.42 16.42 26.53
C LEU A 81 -12.06 15.34 27.41
N LEU A 82 -11.55 14.12 27.35
CA LEU A 82 -12.01 12.98 28.14
C LEU A 82 -11.07 12.73 29.31
N HIS A 83 -11.66 12.46 30.46
CA HIS A 83 -11.01 11.94 31.65
C HIS A 83 -11.33 10.45 31.79
N GLU A 84 -10.53 9.71 32.54
CA GLU A 84 -10.70 8.29 32.77
C GLU A 84 -10.76 8.01 34.27
N ASP A 85 -11.71 7.18 34.69
CA ASP A 85 -11.79 6.61 36.03
C ASP A 85 -12.21 5.14 36.01
N GLU A 86 -12.53 4.56 37.17
CA GLU A 86 -12.90 3.14 37.29
C GLU A 86 -14.19 2.77 36.54
N GLU A 87 -15.06 3.75 36.22
CA GLU A 87 -16.31 3.57 35.50
C GLU A 87 -16.16 3.77 33.97
N GLY A 88 -15.01 4.33 33.52
CA GLY A 88 -14.69 4.52 32.12
C GLY A 88 -14.33 5.96 31.77
N PHE A 89 -14.43 6.31 30.47
CA PHE A 89 -14.18 7.69 30.01
C PHE A 89 -15.38 8.58 30.27
N TYR A 90 -15.12 9.77 30.82
CA TYR A 90 -16.13 10.79 31.09
C TYR A 90 -15.59 12.20 30.77
N PHE A 91 -16.49 13.16 30.65
CA PHE A 91 -16.16 14.60 30.53
C PHE A 91 -17.11 15.43 31.41
N CYS A 92 -16.76 16.69 31.59
CA CYS A 92 -17.59 17.69 32.21
C CYS A 92 -17.94 18.79 31.20
N GLU A 93 -18.96 19.61 31.44
CA GLU A 93 -19.38 20.68 30.51
C GLU A 93 -18.22 21.64 30.15
N GLU A 94 -17.31 21.89 31.05
CA GLU A 94 -16.12 22.71 30.87
C GLU A 94 -15.07 22.11 29.95
N ASP A 95 -15.14 20.83 29.69
CA ASP A 95 -14.21 20.12 28.80
C ASP A 95 -14.60 20.24 27.30
N CYS A 96 -15.77 20.83 27.03
CA CYS A 96 -16.28 21.03 25.69
C CYS A 96 -15.74 22.34 25.08
N THR A 97 -15.10 22.21 23.91
CA THR A 97 -14.66 23.38 23.12
C THR A 97 -15.40 23.40 21.78
N ALA A 98 -16.18 24.45 21.56
CA ALA A 98 -16.93 24.67 20.34
C ALA A 98 -16.00 25.15 19.21
N HIS A 99 -16.15 24.57 18.04
CA HIS A 99 -15.50 24.98 16.80
C HIS A 99 -16.58 25.22 15.73
N ALA A 100 -16.57 26.42 15.12
CA ALA A 100 -17.47 26.72 14.00
C ALA A 100 -17.04 25.93 12.75
N PHE A 101 -18.02 25.46 12.00
CA PHE A 101 -17.79 24.93 10.65
C PHE A 101 -17.30 26.07 9.77
N ASP A 102 -16.21 25.82 9.05
CA ASP A 102 -15.77 26.66 7.95
C ASP A 102 -16.35 26.09 6.66
N SER A 103 -17.45 26.68 6.18
CA SER A 103 -18.15 26.26 4.95
C SER A 103 -17.29 26.37 3.70
N ASP A 104 -16.19 27.15 3.74
CA ASP A 104 -15.27 27.28 2.62
C ASP A 104 -14.27 26.11 2.52
N VAL A 105 -14.14 25.31 3.58
CA VAL A 105 -13.16 24.21 3.65
C VAL A 105 -13.75 22.86 3.25
N ASP A 106 -15.06 22.63 3.42
CA ASP A 106 -15.67 21.37 2.96
C ASP A 106 -17.18 21.51 2.64
N PRO A 107 -17.55 21.95 1.43
CA PRO A 107 -18.95 22.03 1.04
C PRO A 107 -19.57 20.67 0.71
N TYR A 108 -18.87 19.56 0.94
CA TYR A 108 -19.34 18.23 0.58
C TYR A 108 -19.23 17.25 1.75
N ILE A 109 -20.34 17.03 2.43
CA ILE A 109 -20.62 15.72 2.99
C ILE A 109 -20.74 14.79 1.78
N SER A 110 -19.66 14.07 1.46
CA SER A 110 -19.73 13.05 0.40
C SER A 110 -20.87 12.10 0.73
N PRO A 111 -21.72 11.70 -0.23
CA PRO A 111 -22.67 10.58 -0.04
C PRO A 111 -22.02 9.33 0.56
N LEU A 112 -20.67 9.19 0.44
CA LEU A 112 -19.89 8.12 1.06
C LEU A 112 -19.91 8.15 2.60
N ILE A 113 -20.15 9.30 3.22
CA ILE A 113 -20.17 9.44 4.70
C ILE A 113 -21.58 9.21 5.22
N THR A 114 -22.60 9.64 4.48
CA THR A 114 -23.99 9.41 4.85
C THR A 114 -24.43 8.02 4.45
N ASN A 115 -25.07 7.30 5.36
CA ASN A 115 -25.62 5.95 5.11
C ASN A 115 -24.56 4.89 4.75
N THR A 116 -23.29 5.07 5.18
CA THR A 116 -22.22 4.10 4.96
C THR A 116 -22.19 3.10 6.11
N TYR A 117 -22.19 1.82 5.77
CA TYR A 117 -22.09 0.72 6.70
C TYR A 117 -20.89 -0.16 6.36
N ILE A 118 -20.10 -0.51 7.36
CA ILE A 118 -19.08 -1.56 7.22
C ILE A 118 -19.74 -2.87 7.58
N PHE A 119 -19.52 -3.91 6.78
CA PHE A 119 -20.20 -5.18 6.97
C PHE A 119 -19.30 -6.37 6.70
N ASP A 120 -19.69 -7.47 7.29
CA ASP A 120 -19.10 -8.79 7.12
C ASP A 120 -20.16 -9.87 7.36
N CYS A 121 -19.89 -11.12 6.95
CA CYS A 121 -20.82 -12.23 7.16
C CYS A 121 -20.12 -13.54 7.47
N GLU A 122 -20.81 -14.38 8.28
CA GLU A 122 -20.40 -15.73 8.59
C GLU A 122 -21.45 -16.74 8.15
N VAL A 123 -21.03 -17.86 7.55
CA VAL A 123 -21.91 -18.87 6.97
C VAL A 123 -21.54 -20.26 7.46
N TYR A 124 -22.53 -20.93 8.07
CA TYR A 124 -22.50 -22.32 8.54
C TYR A 124 -23.55 -23.19 7.81
N ALA A 125 -23.57 -24.48 8.06
CA ALA A 125 -24.51 -25.39 7.38
C ALA A 125 -25.99 -24.99 7.51
N HIS A 126 -26.38 -24.46 8.66
CA HIS A 126 -27.79 -24.12 8.97
C HIS A 126 -27.95 -22.73 9.56
N ASP A 127 -26.87 -21.94 9.60
CA ASP A 127 -26.86 -20.60 10.17
C ASP A 127 -26.03 -19.65 9.32
N TRP A 128 -26.48 -18.42 9.24
CA TRP A 128 -25.71 -17.32 8.74
C TRP A 128 -25.93 -16.06 9.59
N VAL A 129 -24.90 -15.24 9.68
CA VAL A 129 -24.94 -13.97 10.42
C VAL A 129 -24.41 -12.87 9.51
N PHE A 130 -25.11 -11.74 9.49
CA PHE A 130 -24.59 -10.48 8.95
C PHE A 130 -24.46 -9.46 10.07
N VAL A 131 -23.35 -8.74 10.08
CA VAL A 131 -23.13 -7.59 10.94
C VAL A 131 -22.92 -6.36 10.05
N PHE A 132 -23.79 -5.36 10.23
CA PHE A 132 -23.69 -4.06 9.57
C PHE A 132 -23.40 -3.00 10.63
N LYS A 133 -22.31 -2.28 10.52
CA LYS A 133 -21.91 -1.20 11.43
C LYS A 133 -21.97 0.13 10.71
N GLU A 134 -22.85 1.03 11.18
CA GLU A 134 -22.97 2.37 10.63
C GLU A 134 -21.68 3.17 10.91
N ALA A 135 -20.98 3.60 9.85
CA ALA A 135 -19.69 4.28 9.98
C ALA A 135 -19.79 5.64 10.72
N ALA A 136 -20.95 6.30 10.63
CA ALA A 136 -21.17 7.60 11.25
C ALA A 136 -21.42 7.52 12.77
N THR A 137 -22.10 6.45 13.25
CA THR A 137 -22.56 6.36 14.64
C THR A 137 -21.93 5.19 15.41
N GLY A 138 -21.31 4.23 14.69
CA GLY A 138 -20.84 2.97 15.26
C GLY A 138 -21.96 1.99 15.62
N ARG A 139 -23.22 2.34 15.38
CA ARG A 139 -24.36 1.47 15.68
C ARG A 139 -24.32 0.23 14.81
N ARG A 140 -24.55 -0.95 15.43
CA ARG A 140 -24.59 -2.24 14.73
C ARG A 140 -26.01 -2.71 14.52
N THR A 141 -26.25 -3.28 13.35
CA THR A 141 -27.41 -4.10 13.04
C THR A 141 -26.91 -5.52 12.81
N ILE A 142 -27.34 -6.46 13.64
CA ILE A 142 -26.96 -7.86 13.58
C ILE A 142 -28.18 -8.64 13.14
N ILE A 143 -28.05 -9.43 12.08
CA ILE A 143 -29.15 -10.21 11.51
C ILE A 143 -28.70 -11.67 11.40
N HIS A 144 -29.48 -12.56 11.98
CA HIS A 144 -29.25 -14.02 11.98
C HIS A 144 -30.46 -14.74 11.34
N ASN A 145 -30.23 -15.49 10.29
CA ASN A 145 -31.23 -16.33 9.60
C ASN A 145 -32.57 -15.63 9.29
N ASP A 146 -32.58 -14.32 9.08
CA ASP A 146 -33.79 -13.53 8.80
C ASP A 146 -33.67 -12.74 7.50
N ASN A 147 -34.11 -13.36 6.41
CA ASN A 147 -34.03 -12.75 5.07
C ASN A 147 -34.87 -11.47 4.96
N ASP A 148 -36.03 -11.45 5.66
CA ASP A 148 -36.95 -10.28 5.63
C ASP A 148 -36.31 -9.08 6.34
N ALA A 149 -35.63 -9.32 7.45
CA ALA A 149 -34.85 -8.26 8.15
C ALA A 149 -33.70 -7.71 7.28
N VAL A 150 -33.01 -8.57 6.52
CA VAL A 150 -32.00 -8.10 5.54
C VAL A 150 -32.65 -7.26 4.44
N MET A 151 -33.77 -7.68 3.89
CA MET A 151 -34.50 -6.90 2.88
C MET A 151 -34.93 -5.54 3.41
N ALA A 152 -35.51 -5.49 4.63
CA ALA A 152 -35.89 -4.23 5.28
C ALA A 152 -34.71 -3.31 5.56
N PHE A 153 -33.55 -3.86 5.88
CA PHE A 153 -32.30 -3.09 6.01
C PHE A 153 -31.85 -2.54 4.65
N MET A 154 -31.87 -3.35 3.61
CA MET A 154 -31.44 -2.95 2.26
C MET A 154 -32.38 -1.93 1.58
N GLU A 155 -33.66 -1.85 1.97
CA GLU A 155 -34.59 -0.82 1.52
C GLU A 155 -34.17 0.60 1.93
N GLN A 156 -33.28 0.75 2.93
CA GLN A 156 -32.72 2.01 3.34
C GLN A 156 -31.61 2.52 2.39
N ASP A 157 -31.33 1.79 1.31
CA ASP A 157 -30.24 2.06 0.33
C ASP A 157 -28.86 2.29 1.00
N PRO A 158 -28.40 1.35 1.86
CA PRO A 158 -27.10 1.48 2.51
C PRO A 158 -25.97 1.46 1.49
N TYR A 159 -24.90 2.20 1.78
CA TYR A 159 -23.65 2.11 1.06
C TYR A 159 -22.70 1.20 1.83
N LEU A 160 -22.45 0.00 1.31
CA LEU A 160 -21.79 -1.08 2.03
C LEU A 160 -20.28 -1.12 1.76
N GLY A 161 -19.47 -1.11 2.80
CA GLY A 161 -18.03 -1.33 2.74
C GLY A 161 -17.64 -2.63 3.40
N GLY A 162 -16.82 -3.44 2.75
CA GLY A 162 -16.31 -4.68 3.29
C GLY A 162 -14.86 -4.93 2.90
N PHE A 163 -14.31 -6.04 3.33
CA PHE A 163 -12.98 -6.51 2.96
C PHE A 163 -13.09 -7.78 2.11
N ASN A 164 -12.70 -7.72 0.85
CA ASN A 164 -12.89 -8.79 -0.13
C ASN A 164 -14.39 -9.10 -0.44
N ASN A 165 -15.26 -8.21 -0.06
CA ASN A 165 -16.70 -8.39 -0.16
C ASN A 165 -17.19 -8.54 -1.61
N LYS A 166 -16.51 -7.99 -2.59
CA LYS A 166 -16.83 -8.21 -4.01
C LYS A 166 -16.72 -9.66 -4.45
N HIS A 167 -15.79 -10.39 -3.86
CA HIS A 167 -15.52 -11.78 -4.22
C HIS A 167 -16.26 -12.77 -3.31
N TYR A 168 -16.81 -12.32 -2.19
CA TYR A 168 -17.50 -13.21 -1.23
C TYR A 168 -18.79 -12.60 -0.68
N ASP A 169 -18.76 -11.68 0.29
CA ASP A 169 -19.91 -11.23 1.07
C ASP A 169 -21.06 -10.69 0.21
N ASN A 170 -20.74 -9.98 -0.87
CA ASN A 170 -21.73 -9.47 -1.80
C ASN A 170 -22.54 -10.58 -2.47
N HIS A 171 -21.95 -11.75 -2.68
CA HIS A 171 -22.61 -12.90 -3.28
C HIS A 171 -23.48 -13.62 -2.25
N ILE A 172 -23.02 -13.73 -1.01
CA ILE A 172 -23.81 -14.26 0.11
C ILE A 172 -25.00 -13.34 0.40
N LEU A 173 -24.77 -12.02 0.48
CA LEU A 173 -25.85 -11.03 0.64
C LEU A 173 -26.91 -11.15 -0.48
N LYS A 174 -26.45 -11.30 -1.71
CA LYS A 174 -27.33 -11.53 -2.85
C LYS A 174 -28.14 -12.80 -2.68
N ALA A 175 -27.56 -13.91 -2.23
CA ALA A 175 -28.25 -15.17 -1.99
C ALA A 175 -29.36 -15.01 -0.92
N VAL A 176 -29.07 -14.27 0.18
CA VAL A 176 -30.07 -13.94 1.20
C VAL A 176 -31.19 -13.08 0.62
N MET A 177 -30.88 -12.04 -0.15
CA MET A 177 -31.86 -11.11 -0.73
C MET A 177 -32.80 -11.78 -1.74
N ILE A 178 -32.39 -12.86 -2.40
CA ILE A 178 -33.25 -13.64 -3.30
C ILE A 178 -34.07 -14.72 -2.57
N GLY A 179 -33.95 -14.83 -1.23
CA GLY A 179 -34.77 -15.68 -0.38
C GLY A 179 -34.27 -17.11 -0.22
N TYR A 180 -32.96 -17.35 -0.41
CA TYR A 180 -32.37 -18.68 -0.20
C TYR A 180 -32.43 -19.10 1.28
N THR A 181 -32.59 -20.41 1.53
CA THR A 181 -32.48 -20.98 2.88
C THR A 181 -31.02 -21.00 3.34
N PRO A 182 -30.77 -21.15 4.67
CA PRO A 182 -29.40 -21.28 5.17
C PRO A 182 -28.59 -22.37 4.47
N GLU A 183 -29.20 -23.52 4.17
CA GLU A 183 -28.55 -24.63 3.47
C GLU A 183 -28.16 -24.24 2.01
N GLN A 184 -29.07 -23.54 1.32
CA GLN A 184 -28.76 -23.06 -0.05
C GLN A 184 -27.67 -21.97 -0.04
N ILE A 185 -27.64 -21.12 1.00
CA ILE A 185 -26.59 -20.12 1.18
C ILE A 185 -25.26 -20.83 1.45
N LYS A 186 -25.26 -21.90 2.26
CA LYS A 186 -24.07 -22.74 2.48
C LYS A 186 -23.56 -23.38 1.17
N GLU A 187 -24.46 -23.84 0.29
CA GLU A 187 -24.07 -24.35 -1.03
C GLU A 187 -23.34 -23.26 -1.85
N ILE A 188 -23.85 -22.02 -1.85
CA ILE A 188 -23.18 -20.90 -2.52
C ILE A 188 -21.80 -20.62 -1.89
N ASN A 189 -21.71 -20.59 -0.56
CA ASN A 189 -20.44 -20.46 0.16
C ASN A 189 -19.44 -21.54 -0.28
N ASP A 190 -19.86 -22.80 -0.34
CA ASP A 190 -18.96 -23.90 -0.68
C ASP A 190 -18.51 -23.84 -2.14
N LEU A 191 -19.35 -23.40 -3.07
CA LEU A 191 -18.94 -23.15 -4.46
C LEU A 191 -17.84 -22.09 -4.51
N ILE A 192 -17.92 -21.02 -3.69
CA ILE A 192 -16.92 -19.95 -3.68
C ILE A 192 -15.64 -20.38 -2.95
N ILE A 193 -15.77 -20.93 -1.74
CA ILE A 193 -14.62 -21.15 -0.84
C ILE A 193 -13.95 -22.51 -1.07
N VAL A 194 -14.71 -23.57 -1.33
CA VAL A 194 -14.19 -24.94 -1.48
C VAL A 194 -13.89 -25.28 -2.91
N GLU A 195 -14.81 -24.93 -3.83
CA GLU A 195 -14.66 -25.21 -5.27
C GLU A 195 -13.90 -24.10 -6.02
N GLU A 196 -13.59 -22.99 -5.33
CA GLU A 196 -12.88 -21.82 -5.88
C GLU A 196 -13.56 -21.23 -7.13
N ILE A 197 -14.89 -21.30 -7.22
CA ILE A 197 -15.67 -20.71 -8.31
C ILE A 197 -15.88 -19.23 -8.00
N ASP A 198 -15.54 -18.37 -8.96
CA ASP A 198 -15.86 -16.94 -8.83
C ASP A 198 -17.38 -16.75 -8.66
N GLY A 199 -17.80 -16.01 -7.64
CA GLY A 199 -19.21 -15.77 -7.36
C GLY A 199 -19.99 -15.17 -8.55
N TRP A 200 -19.30 -14.45 -9.45
CA TRP A 200 -19.85 -13.96 -10.71
C TRP A 200 -20.19 -15.08 -11.71
N ASP A 201 -19.59 -16.26 -11.54
CA ASP A 201 -19.76 -17.40 -12.44
C ASP A 201 -20.77 -18.41 -11.92
N ILE A 202 -21.31 -18.27 -10.72
CA ILE A 202 -22.33 -19.14 -10.14
C ILE A 202 -23.66 -18.96 -10.87
N PRO A 203 -24.16 -20.00 -11.59
CA PRO A 203 -25.37 -19.89 -12.41
C PRO A 203 -26.61 -19.49 -11.61
N GLN A 204 -26.79 -20.04 -10.40
CA GLN A 204 -27.92 -19.78 -9.53
C GLN A 204 -28.05 -18.31 -9.15
N LEU A 205 -26.93 -17.59 -9.02
CA LEU A 205 -26.93 -16.17 -8.73
C LEU A 205 -27.09 -15.30 -9.99
N LYS A 206 -26.64 -15.79 -11.17
CA LYS A 206 -26.74 -15.04 -12.45
C LYS A 206 -28.18 -14.80 -12.89
N GLU A 207 -29.10 -15.68 -12.56
CA GLU A 207 -30.50 -15.58 -12.95
C GLU A 207 -31.22 -14.39 -12.31
N TYR A 208 -30.73 -13.89 -11.19
CA TYR A 208 -31.35 -12.80 -10.45
C TYR A 208 -30.59 -11.49 -10.61
N ARG A 209 -31.33 -10.41 -10.79
CA ARG A 209 -30.79 -9.05 -10.84
C ARG A 209 -31.07 -8.37 -9.49
N VAL A 210 -30.08 -8.38 -8.62
CA VAL A 210 -30.09 -7.65 -7.36
C VAL A 210 -29.04 -6.55 -7.43
N TYR A 211 -29.43 -5.34 -7.05
CA TYR A 211 -28.54 -4.18 -7.08
C TYR A 211 -28.46 -3.57 -5.70
N PHE A 212 -27.29 -3.30 -5.25
CA PHE A 212 -26.96 -2.51 -4.08
C PHE A 212 -25.61 -1.83 -4.30
N HIS A 213 -25.33 -0.81 -3.50
CA HIS A 213 -24.09 -0.05 -3.60
C HIS A 213 -23.07 -0.59 -2.61
N SER A 214 -21.87 -0.90 -3.10
CA SER A 214 -20.76 -1.34 -2.24
C SER A 214 -19.42 -0.81 -2.73
N PHE A 215 -18.44 -0.85 -1.84
CA PHE A 215 -17.01 -0.70 -2.15
C PHE A 215 -16.23 -1.79 -1.42
N ASP A 216 -15.04 -2.07 -1.90
CA ASP A 216 -14.17 -3.10 -1.33
C ASP A 216 -12.85 -2.50 -0.88
N LEU A 217 -12.55 -2.68 0.39
CA LEU A 217 -11.32 -2.16 0.98
C LEU A 217 -10.09 -3.02 0.66
N MET A 218 -10.28 -4.19 0.05
CA MET A 218 -9.18 -4.98 -0.49
C MET A 218 -8.77 -4.53 -1.90
N ASP A 219 -9.64 -3.80 -2.62
CA ASP A 219 -9.32 -3.29 -3.96
C ASP A 219 -8.00 -2.52 -3.98
N ASP A 220 -7.18 -2.79 -5.00
CA ASP A 220 -5.88 -2.12 -5.19
C ASP A 220 -4.92 -2.27 -3.98
N CYS A 221 -5.10 -3.30 -3.13
CA CYS A 221 -4.13 -3.72 -2.13
C CYS A 221 -3.05 -4.60 -2.76
N GLN A 222 -1.90 -4.67 -2.11
CA GLN A 222 -0.84 -5.59 -2.50
C GLN A 222 -1.31 -7.04 -2.36
N ASP A 223 -0.97 -7.87 -3.34
CA ASP A 223 -1.27 -9.30 -3.32
C ASP A 223 -0.85 -9.95 -2.01
N GLY A 224 -1.75 -10.75 -1.48
CA GLY A 224 -1.52 -11.54 -0.28
C GLY A 224 -1.76 -10.80 1.04
N LEU A 225 -2.24 -9.56 1.07
CA LEU A 225 -2.77 -8.94 2.28
C LEU A 225 -4.16 -9.51 2.58
N SER A 226 -4.32 -10.12 3.76
CA SER A 226 -5.59 -10.56 4.32
C SER A 226 -6.00 -9.68 5.49
N LEU A 227 -7.27 -9.71 5.90
CA LEU A 227 -7.74 -8.93 7.05
C LEU A 227 -6.90 -9.24 8.30
N LYS A 228 -6.63 -10.52 8.60
CA LYS A 228 -5.75 -10.94 9.71
C LYS A 228 -4.31 -10.40 9.61
N ALA A 229 -3.80 -10.22 8.39
CA ALA A 229 -2.50 -9.56 8.20
C ALA A 229 -2.59 -8.06 8.49
N PHE A 230 -3.70 -7.41 8.17
CA PHE A 230 -3.95 -6.01 8.55
C PHE A 230 -4.04 -5.85 10.07
N GLU A 231 -4.82 -6.69 10.76
CA GLU A 231 -4.91 -6.72 12.22
C GLU A 231 -3.52 -6.78 12.85
N ALA A 232 -2.70 -7.74 12.38
CA ALA A 232 -1.33 -7.89 12.82
C ALA A 232 -0.50 -6.61 12.60
N HIS A 233 -0.55 -6.04 11.41
CA HIS A 233 0.21 -4.83 11.07
C HIS A 233 -0.29 -3.58 11.78
N LEU A 234 -1.59 -3.50 12.07
CA LEU A 234 -2.18 -2.38 12.82
C LEU A 234 -1.92 -2.48 14.32
N GLY A 235 -1.40 -3.62 14.79
CA GLY A 235 -1.09 -3.81 16.21
C GLY A 235 -2.33 -4.12 17.07
N ILE A 236 -3.49 -4.41 16.47
CA ILE A 236 -4.66 -4.91 17.18
C ILE A 236 -4.57 -6.43 17.36
N PRO A 237 -5.34 -7.06 18.27
CA PRO A 237 -5.38 -8.51 18.38
C PRO A 237 -5.62 -9.20 17.04
N ILE A 238 -5.13 -10.41 16.86
CA ILE A 238 -5.35 -11.23 15.67
C ILE A 238 -6.29 -12.34 16.10
N GLU A 239 -7.58 -12.12 15.90
CA GLU A 239 -8.60 -13.05 16.34
C GLU A 239 -8.99 -14.02 15.21
N GLU A 240 -9.22 -15.29 15.56
CA GLU A 240 -9.84 -16.28 14.69
C GLU A 240 -10.99 -16.94 15.46
N THR A 241 -12.02 -17.37 14.74
CA THR A 241 -13.16 -18.05 15.38
C THR A 241 -12.74 -19.38 15.99
N GLU A 242 -13.30 -19.69 17.17
CA GLU A 242 -13.20 -21.02 17.79
C GLU A 242 -14.28 -21.98 17.30
N VAL A 243 -15.29 -21.47 16.59
CA VAL A 243 -16.42 -22.28 16.08
C VAL A 243 -16.00 -22.91 14.75
N ASP A 244 -16.10 -24.24 14.67
CA ASP A 244 -15.73 -24.98 13.45
C ASP A 244 -16.75 -24.73 12.33
N PHE A 245 -16.33 -24.17 11.21
CA PHE A 245 -17.15 -23.94 10.01
C PHE A 245 -17.77 -25.20 9.39
N ASN A 246 -17.28 -26.40 9.77
CA ASN A 246 -17.79 -27.69 9.29
C ASN A 246 -18.88 -28.29 10.15
N ILE A 247 -19.42 -27.56 11.13
CA ILE A 247 -20.53 -28.01 11.95
C ILE A 247 -21.76 -28.27 11.07
N ASP A 248 -22.24 -29.52 11.04
CA ASP A 248 -23.39 -29.94 10.26
C ASP A 248 -24.65 -30.06 11.17
N ARG A 249 -24.92 -28.98 11.90
CA ARG A 249 -26.12 -28.76 12.72
C ARG A 249 -26.28 -27.27 12.98
N LYS A 250 -27.43 -26.86 13.49
CA LYS A 250 -27.59 -25.50 13.99
C LYS A 250 -26.58 -25.19 15.10
N LEU A 251 -26.10 -24.00 15.12
CA LEU A 251 -25.25 -23.50 16.19
C LEU A 251 -25.99 -23.50 17.51
N THR A 252 -25.31 -23.82 18.60
CA THR A 252 -25.82 -23.55 19.94
C THR A 252 -25.85 -22.03 20.19
N GLU A 253 -26.58 -21.62 21.23
CA GLU A 253 -26.63 -20.20 21.59
C GLU A 253 -25.22 -19.63 21.90
N GLU A 254 -24.37 -20.42 22.56
CA GLU A 254 -23.00 -20.05 22.90
C GLU A 254 -22.14 -19.93 21.64
N GLU A 255 -22.23 -20.87 20.70
CA GLU A 255 -21.55 -20.84 19.42
C GLU A 255 -22.04 -19.67 18.57
N LEU A 256 -23.33 -19.38 18.54
CA LEU A 256 -23.89 -18.24 17.83
C LEU A 256 -23.37 -16.90 18.40
N GLN A 257 -23.36 -16.75 19.71
CA GLN A 257 -22.84 -15.56 20.36
C GLN A 257 -21.33 -15.38 20.07
N SER A 258 -20.56 -16.47 20.11
CA SER A 258 -19.13 -16.44 19.72
C SER A 258 -18.93 -16.03 18.25
N THR A 259 -19.75 -16.56 17.34
CA THR A 259 -19.74 -16.18 15.91
C THR A 259 -20.09 -14.71 15.70
N ILE A 260 -21.12 -14.21 16.40
CA ILE A 260 -21.50 -12.79 16.35
C ILE A 260 -20.35 -11.89 16.84
N GLN A 261 -19.70 -12.27 17.93
CA GLN A 261 -18.57 -11.49 18.46
C GLN A 261 -17.40 -11.48 17.46
N TYR A 262 -17.09 -12.62 16.87
CA TYR A 262 -16.05 -12.73 15.87
C TYR A 262 -16.36 -11.88 14.63
N CYS A 263 -17.56 -11.98 14.05
CA CYS A 263 -17.98 -11.16 12.92
C CYS A 263 -17.98 -9.66 13.27
N CYS A 264 -18.40 -9.28 14.48
CA CYS A 264 -18.28 -7.89 14.96
C CYS A 264 -16.84 -7.42 15.01
N TYR A 265 -15.91 -8.28 15.42
CA TYR A 265 -14.48 -7.95 15.46
C TYR A 265 -13.92 -7.72 14.04
N ASP A 266 -14.26 -8.59 13.07
CA ASP A 266 -13.83 -8.43 11.69
C ASP A 266 -14.41 -7.16 11.06
N VAL A 267 -15.63 -6.77 11.38
CA VAL A 267 -16.23 -5.49 11.01
C VAL A 267 -15.46 -4.31 11.62
N ASP A 268 -15.04 -4.39 12.89
CA ASP A 268 -14.24 -3.34 13.53
C ASP A 268 -12.85 -3.19 12.89
N ALA A 269 -12.20 -4.31 12.60
CA ALA A 269 -10.92 -4.30 11.88
C ALA A 269 -11.06 -3.72 10.46
N THR A 270 -12.16 -4.04 9.79
CA THR A 270 -12.51 -3.50 8.47
C THR A 270 -12.82 -2.01 8.52
N GLU A 271 -13.49 -1.52 9.58
CA GLU A 271 -13.72 -0.09 9.79
C GLU A 271 -12.41 0.67 9.98
N LEU A 272 -11.44 0.13 10.74
CA LEU A 272 -10.11 0.72 10.82
C LEU A 272 -9.49 0.90 9.44
N LEU A 273 -9.60 -0.13 8.61
CA LEU A 273 -9.10 -0.05 7.24
C LEU A 273 -9.89 0.98 6.40
N TYR A 274 -11.19 1.12 6.62
CA TYR A 274 -12.01 2.17 6.01
C TYR A 274 -11.51 3.58 6.39
N ILE A 275 -11.29 3.84 7.67
CA ILE A 275 -10.73 5.11 8.17
C ILE A 275 -9.39 5.38 7.49
N ILE A 276 -8.54 4.41 7.47
CA ILE A 276 -7.22 4.40 6.87
C ILE A 276 -7.26 4.71 5.38
N ARG A 277 -8.22 4.18 4.65
CA ARG A 277 -8.33 4.30 3.19
C ARG A 277 -9.31 5.37 2.73
N GLN A 278 -9.73 6.30 3.58
CA GLN A 278 -10.69 7.35 3.21
C GLN A 278 -10.20 8.21 2.06
N ASN A 279 -8.93 8.64 2.07
CA ASN A 279 -8.40 9.43 0.95
C ASN A 279 -8.36 8.66 -0.37
N TYR A 280 -8.16 7.33 -0.33
CA TYR A 280 -8.29 6.50 -1.52
C TYR A 280 -9.71 6.53 -2.08
N LEU A 281 -10.72 6.38 -1.24
CA LEU A 281 -12.13 6.45 -1.64
C LEU A 281 -12.51 7.88 -2.10
N LYS A 282 -12.07 8.90 -1.37
CA LYS A 282 -12.28 10.31 -1.71
C LYS A 282 -11.69 10.66 -3.10
N ASN A 283 -10.49 10.19 -3.40
CA ASN A 283 -9.88 10.39 -4.72
C ASN A 283 -10.72 9.77 -5.83
N LYS A 284 -11.24 8.55 -5.63
CA LYS A 284 -12.13 7.87 -6.60
C LYS A 284 -13.46 8.61 -6.78
N ALA A 285 -14.07 9.04 -5.68
CA ALA A 285 -15.31 9.84 -5.70
C ALA A 285 -15.10 11.17 -6.44
N THR A 286 -13.99 11.87 -6.18
CA THR A 286 -13.62 13.11 -6.86
C THR A 286 -13.47 12.90 -8.37
N LEU A 287 -12.80 11.81 -8.79
CA LEU A 287 -12.70 11.46 -10.22
C LEU A 287 -14.06 11.17 -10.84
N GLY A 288 -14.95 10.48 -10.11
CA GLY A 288 -16.32 10.25 -10.53
C GLY A 288 -17.05 11.57 -10.77
N ARG A 289 -17.01 12.48 -9.81
CA ARG A 289 -17.65 13.80 -9.86
C ARG A 289 -17.15 14.64 -11.02
N VAL A 290 -15.85 14.71 -11.26
CA VAL A 290 -15.25 15.44 -12.38
C VAL A 290 -15.79 14.94 -13.74
N ARG A 291 -16.20 13.68 -13.83
CA ARG A 291 -16.75 13.07 -15.04
C ARG A 291 -18.28 12.93 -15.04
N GLY A 292 -18.96 13.45 -14.03
CA GLY A 292 -20.41 13.32 -13.90
C GLY A 292 -20.88 11.90 -13.64
N LEU A 293 -20.02 11.05 -13.05
CA LEU A 293 -20.37 9.72 -12.58
C LEU A 293 -20.89 9.80 -11.15
N ASP A 294 -21.79 8.90 -10.81
CA ASP A 294 -22.19 8.67 -9.44
C ASP A 294 -20.97 8.25 -8.58
N GLU A 295 -20.79 8.86 -7.42
CA GLU A 295 -19.61 8.65 -6.57
C GLU A 295 -19.55 7.21 -6.04
N ARG A 296 -20.69 6.60 -5.70
CA ARG A 296 -20.78 5.21 -5.26
C ARG A 296 -20.35 4.25 -6.39
N LYS A 297 -20.69 4.57 -7.64
CA LYS A 297 -20.20 3.80 -8.81
C LYS A 297 -18.69 3.98 -9.01
N ALA A 298 -18.19 5.20 -8.84
CA ALA A 298 -16.76 5.46 -8.99
C ALA A 298 -15.92 4.69 -7.95
N THR A 299 -16.35 4.68 -6.69
CA THR A 299 -15.66 3.98 -5.61
C THR A 299 -15.77 2.46 -5.69
N TYR A 300 -16.82 1.93 -6.29
CA TYR A 300 -16.95 0.51 -6.60
C TYR A 300 -15.91 0.02 -7.61
N MET A 301 -15.47 0.84 -8.55
CA MET A 301 -14.51 0.44 -9.58
C MET A 301 -13.09 0.31 -9.01
N THR A 302 -12.30 -0.64 -9.51
CA THR A 302 -10.84 -0.62 -9.31
C THR A 302 -10.22 0.61 -9.96
N ASN A 303 -9.02 0.99 -9.57
CA ASN A 303 -8.30 2.12 -10.18
C ASN A 303 -8.17 1.97 -11.70
N ALA A 304 -7.87 0.77 -12.18
CA ALA A 304 -7.77 0.47 -13.63
C ALA A 304 -9.11 0.71 -14.34
N LYS A 305 -10.22 0.23 -13.78
CA LYS A 305 -11.55 0.41 -14.39
C LYS A 305 -12.00 1.85 -14.34
N LEU A 306 -11.83 2.54 -13.22
CA LEU A 306 -12.17 3.95 -13.08
C LEU A 306 -11.39 4.82 -14.06
N THR A 307 -10.09 4.57 -14.20
CA THR A 307 -9.24 5.28 -15.17
C THR A 307 -9.69 5.04 -16.60
N SER A 308 -10.04 3.80 -16.94
CA SER A 308 -10.60 3.48 -18.26
C SER A 308 -11.88 4.24 -18.55
N VAL A 309 -12.79 4.30 -17.59
CA VAL A 309 -14.05 5.06 -17.70
C VAL A 309 -13.78 6.56 -17.78
N TYR A 310 -12.87 7.08 -16.95
CA TYR A 310 -12.47 8.48 -16.92
C TYR A 310 -11.94 8.95 -18.28
N LEU A 311 -11.10 8.15 -18.92
CA LEU A 311 -10.50 8.42 -20.23
C LEU A 311 -11.39 7.96 -21.40
N LYS A 312 -12.56 7.37 -21.13
CA LYS A 312 -13.46 6.78 -22.12
C LYS A 312 -12.75 5.76 -23.02
N ALA A 313 -11.85 4.98 -22.43
CA ALA A 313 -11.08 3.97 -23.14
C ALA A 313 -12.00 2.87 -23.70
N VAL A 314 -11.61 2.34 -24.86
CA VAL A 314 -12.34 1.28 -25.55
C VAL A 314 -11.44 0.07 -25.69
N LYS A 315 -11.88 -1.08 -25.16
CA LYS A 315 -11.15 -2.34 -25.26
C LYS A 315 -10.87 -2.68 -26.73
N PRO A 316 -9.63 -3.06 -27.07
CA PRO A 316 -9.31 -3.46 -28.46
C PRO A 316 -10.16 -4.66 -28.88
N SER A 317 -10.72 -4.61 -30.10
CA SER A 317 -11.57 -5.67 -30.63
C SER A 317 -10.77 -6.92 -31.07
N LYS A 318 -9.48 -6.77 -31.28
CA LYS A 318 -8.54 -7.82 -31.67
C LYS A 318 -7.25 -7.74 -30.85
N PRO A 319 -6.55 -8.85 -30.63
CA PRO A 319 -5.22 -8.85 -30.05
C PRO A 319 -4.27 -7.93 -30.84
N TRP A 320 -3.36 -7.26 -30.12
CA TRP A 320 -2.29 -6.50 -30.74
C TRP A 320 -1.28 -7.43 -31.41
N THR A 321 -0.83 -7.08 -32.60
CA THR A 321 0.17 -7.85 -33.38
C THR A 321 1.48 -7.09 -33.57
N ASP A 322 1.53 -5.82 -33.20
CA ASP A 322 2.64 -4.90 -33.39
C ASP A 322 3.40 -4.55 -32.08
N GLU A 323 3.27 -5.37 -31.05
CA GLU A 323 3.81 -5.13 -29.71
C GLU A 323 5.31 -4.86 -29.64
N ARG A 324 6.05 -5.25 -30.67
CA ARG A 324 7.49 -5.13 -30.77
C ARG A 324 7.96 -4.03 -31.73
N ASN A 325 7.04 -3.29 -32.35
CA ASN A 325 7.37 -2.30 -33.37
C ASN A 325 7.74 -0.92 -32.76
N TYR A 326 8.66 -0.94 -31.79
CA TYR A 326 9.18 0.28 -31.14
C TYR A 326 9.99 1.13 -32.12
N GLN A 327 9.82 2.48 -32.02
CA GLN A 327 10.61 3.45 -32.78
C GLN A 327 11.29 4.42 -31.81
N TYR A 328 12.57 4.71 -32.11
CA TYR A 328 13.34 5.66 -31.32
C TYR A 328 12.83 7.08 -31.55
N PRO A 329 12.75 7.92 -30.50
CA PRO A 329 12.27 9.30 -30.62
C PRO A 329 13.27 10.18 -31.36
N ASP A 330 12.78 11.10 -32.20
CA ASP A 330 13.62 12.04 -32.97
C ASP A 330 14.41 13.00 -32.08
N LYS A 331 13.91 13.26 -30.85
CA LYS A 331 14.56 14.13 -29.86
C LYS A 331 15.77 13.51 -29.15
N LEU A 332 16.07 12.24 -29.39
CA LEU A 332 17.18 11.52 -28.78
C LEU A 332 18.50 11.89 -29.45
N LEU A 333 19.48 12.39 -28.71
CA LEU A 333 20.86 12.59 -29.17
C LEU A 333 21.60 11.26 -29.16
N ARG A 334 21.58 10.56 -30.31
CA ARG A 334 22.07 9.18 -30.45
C ARG A 334 23.57 9.02 -30.16
N GLU A 335 24.37 10.08 -30.35
CA GLU A 335 25.82 10.11 -30.09
C GLU A 335 26.19 9.93 -28.61
N TYR A 336 25.24 10.13 -27.69
CA TYR A 336 25.42 9.87 -26.26
C TYR A 336 24.95 8.50 -25.81
N ILE A 337 24.35 7.70 -26.70
CA ILE A 337 23.90 6.34 -26.39
C ILE A 337 24.95 5.33 -26.83
N PRO A 338 25.45 4.45 -25.94
CA PRO A 338 26.32 3.35 -26.31
C PRO A 338 25.65 2.40 -27.33
N GLN A 339 26.42 1.94 -28.35
CA GLN A 339 25.88 1.06 -29.39
C GLN A 339 25.24 -0.22 -28.81
N GLU A 340 25.82 -0.80 -27.77
CA GLU A 340 25.29 -1.99 -27.10
C GLU A 340 23.88 -1.80 -26.54
N VAL A 341 23.49 -0.56 -26.23
CA VAL A 341 22.11 -0.25 -25.77
C VAL A 341 21.13 -0.31 -26.95
N PHE A 342 21.52 0.20 -28.12
CA PHE A 342 20.72 0.04 -29.33
C PHE A 342 20.60 -1.45 -29.70
N ASP A 343 21.71 -2.18 -29.69
CA ASP A 343 21.74 -3.62 -30.00
C ASP A 343 20.83 -4.41 -29.04
N PHE A 344 20.75 -4.00 -27.76
CA PHE A 344 19.86 -4.61 -26.78
C PHE A 344 18.39 -4.35 -27.09
N PHE A 345 17.98 -3.11 -27.38
CA PHE A 345 16.59 -2.77 -27.65
C PHE A 345 16.15 -3.23 -29.05
N ASP A 346 17.04 -3.26 -30.04
CA ASP A 346 16.77 -3.73 -31.40
C ASP A 346 16.40 -5.22 -31.45
N ARG A 347 16.73 -5.99 -30.41
CA ARG A 347 16.24 -7.37 -30.24
C ARG A 347 14.71 -7.49 -30.24
N LEU A 348 13.98 -6.39 -29.93
CA LEU A 348 12.53 -6.35 -30.07
C LEU A 348 12.06 -6.66 -31.48
N HIS A 349 12.81 -6.23 -32.49
CA HIS A 349 12.46 -6.36 -33.89
C HIS A 349 12.78 -7.76 -34.47
N ASP A 350 13.51 -8.61 -33.74
CA ASP A 350 13.81 -9.97 -34.16
C ASP A 350 12.66 -10.92 -33.81
N PRO A 351 11.89 -11.41 -34.79
CA PRO A 351 10.77 -12.31 -34.55
C PRO A 351 11.20 -13.69 -34.02
N ASN A 352 12.48 -14.05 -34.13
CA ASN A 352 13.00 -15.32 -33.64
C ASN A 352 13.31 -15.29 -32.13
N VAL A 353 13.35 -14.13 -31.49
CA VAL A 353 13.54 -14.03 -30.03
C VAL A 353 12.18 -14.21 -29.34
N PRO A 354 11.99 -15.23 -28.47
CA PRO A 354 10.73 -15.44 -27.78
C PRO A 354 10.39 -14.30 -26.81
N ASP A 355 9.09 -14.01 -26.63
CA ASP A 355 8.63 -12.98 -25.66
C ASP A 355 9.10 -13.24 -24.24
N ILE A 356 9.13 -14.51 -23.83
CA ILE A 356 9.58 -14.90 -22.51
C ILE A 356 11.06 -14.56 -22.25
N ASP A 357 11.88 -14.57 -23.29
CA ASP A 357 13.29 -14.21 -23.21
C ASP A 357 13.47 -12.69 -23.13
N LEU A 358 12.58 -11.91 -23.72
CA LEU A 358 12.60 -10.44 -23.65
C LEU A 358 11.97 -9.93 -22.37
N PHE A 359 10.74 -10.35 -22.07
CA PHE A 359 9.89 -9.73 -21.04
C PHE A 359 9.79 -10.56 -19.77
N GLY A 360 10.28 -11.80 -19.77
CA GLY A 360 10.07 -12.74 -18.68
C GLY A 360 8.65 -13.29 -18.64
N GLY A 361 8.30 -13.96 -17.57
CA GLY A 361 7.00 -14.59 -17.42
C GLY A 361 7.07 -15.83 -16.54
N TYR A 362 6.21 -16.81 -16.83
CA TYR A 362 6.19 -18.10 -16.16
C TYR A 362 6.34 -19.20 -17.21
N ASP A 363 7.15 -20.22 -16.93
CA ASP A 363 7.26 -21.41 -17.77
C ASP A 363 6.03 -22.33 -17.62
N GLU A 364 6.01 -23.43 -18.37
CA GLU A 364 4.96 -24.45 -18.34
C GLU A 364 4.77 -25.12 -16.97
N HIS A 365 5.76 -24.99 -16.08
CA HIS A 365 5.73 -25.51 -14.71
C HIS A 365 5.40 -24.44 -13.66
N GLY A 366 5.02 -23.22 -14.10
CA GLY A 366 4.71 -22.11 -13.22
C GLY A 366 5.93 -21.46 -12.54
N LYS A 367 7.14 -21.75 -13.01
CA LYS A 367 8.36 -21.13 -12.51
C LYS A 367 8.58 -19.78 -13.20
N LYS A 368 8.81 -18.74 -12.39
CA LYS A 368 9.09 -17.39 -12.88
C LYS A 368 10.42 -17.34 -13.64
N ILE A 369 10.36 -16.86 -14.88
CA ILE A 369 11.52 -16.55 -15.72
C ILE A 369 11.72 -15.03 -15.72
N LYS A 370 12.96 -14.60 -15.47
CA LYS A 370 13.33 -13.18 -15.51
C LYS A 370 13.55 -12.77 -16.98
N GLY A 371 12.99 -11.62 -17.37
CA GLY A 371 13.22 -11.04 -18.70
C GLY A 371 14.68 -10.56 -18.89
N ALA A 372 14.99 -10.22 -20.13
CA ALA A 372 16.30 -9.72 -20.50
C ALA A 372 16.63 -8.40 -19.80
N SER A 373 17.89 -8.22 -19.48
CA SER A 373 18.45 -6.96 -18.97
C SER A 373 19.87 -6.77 -19.51
N LEU A 374 20.27 -5.52 -19.67
CA LEU A 374 21.63 -5.12 -20.04
C LEU A 374 22.23 -4.35 -18.87
N GLU A 375 23.44 -4.71 -18.46
CA GLU A 375 24.22 -3.94 -17.46
C GLU A 375 25.32 -3.16 -18.18
N ILE A 376 25.40 -1.86 -17.92
CA ILE A 376 26.46 -0.97 -18.39
C ILE A 376 27.10 -0.22 -17.21
N MET A 377 28.27 0.33 -17.42
CA MET A 377 28.97 1.13 -16.42
C MET A 377 28.98 2.61 -16.80
N LEU A 378 28.46 3.46 -15.92
CA LEU A 378 28.61 4.91 -15.97
C LEU A 378 29.57 5.34 -14.86
N GLY A 379 30.88 5.33 -15.15
CA GLY A 379 31.91 5.45 -14.12
C GLY A 379 31.86 4.27 -13.15
N GLU A 380 31.61 4.55 -11.87
CA GLU A 380 31.44 3.52 -10.82
C GLU A 380 29.98 3.06 -10.66
N CYS A 381 29.03 3.73 -11.30
CA CYS A 381 27.60 3.40 -11.23
C CYS A 381 27.27 2.22 -12.15
N ILE A 382 26.77 1.15 -11.57
CA ILE A 382 26.28 -0.03 -12.30
C ILE A 382 24.84 0.26 -12.71
N VAL A 383 24.57 0.39 -14.01
CA VAL A 383 23.25 0.70 -14.55
C VAL A 383 22.68 -0.51 -15.25
N THR A 384 21.46 -0.88 -14.90
CA THR A 384 20.70 -1.96 -15.53
C THR A 384 19.56 -1.37 -16.36
N LEU A 385 19.53 -1.68 -17.64
CA LEU A 385 18.42 -1.42 -18.55
C LEU A 385 17.61 -2.69 -18.75
N ALA A 386 16.30 -2.54 -18.89
CA ALA A 386 15.38 -3.65 -19.17
C ALA A 386 14.15 -3.11 -19.92
N TYR A 387 13.21 -3.96 -20.30
CA TYR A 387 11.97 -3.54 -20.96
C TYR A 387 10.94 -2.91 -20.00
N GLY A 388 11.30 -2.69 -18.73
CA GLY A 388 10.46 -2.03 -17.71
C GLY A 388 10.98 -0.67 -17.28
N GLY A 389 12.27 -0.51 -17.03
CA GLY A 389 12.85 0.75 -16.56
C GLY A 389 14.36 0.67 -16.40
N ILE A 390 14.99 1.82 -16.18
CA ILE A 390 16.41 1.98 -15.90
C ILE A 390 16.63 2.12 -14.40
N HIS A 391 17.64 1.42 -13.87
CA HIS A 391 18.05 1.54 -12.48
C HIS A 391 19.56 1.39 -12.38
N GLY A 392 20.19 2.30 -11.67
CA GLY A 392 21.63 2.24 -11.44
C GLY A 392 22.02 2.87 -10.12
N ALA A 393 23.10 2.35 -9.52
CA ALA A 393 23.70 2.96 -8.34
C ALA A 393 25.17 2.53 -8.20
N ILE A 394 25.96 3.37 -7.54
CA ILE A 394 27.23 2.91 -6.95
C ILE A 394 26.86 2.07 -5.73
N PRO A 395 27.18 0.76 -5.69
CA PRO A 395 26.78 -0.10 -4.57
C PRO A 395 27.53 0.27 -3.29
N THR A 396 26.83 0.26 -2.15
CA THR A 396 27.41 0.52 -0.82
C THR A 396 28.23 1.82 -0.75
N TYR A 397 27.59 2.92 -1.11
CA TYR A 397 28.25 4.21 -1.26
C TYR A 397 27.80 5.22 -0.21
N THR A 398 28.74 6.04 0.25
CA THR A 398 28.47 7.19 1.14
C THR A 398 29.27 8.38 0.66
N GLU A 399 28.61 9.53 0.50
CA GLU A 399 29.24 10.81 0.19
C GLU A 399 28.56 11.94 0.96
N GLU A 400 29.35 12.92 1.35
CA GLU A 400 28.89 14.16 1.99
C GLU A 400 29.36 15.36 1.19
N ALA A 401 28.44 16.29 0.93
CA ALA A 401 28.74 17.53 0.23
C ALA A 401 29.74 18.38 1.03
N THR A 402 30.63 19.06 0.34
CA THR A 402 31.64 19.94 0.93
C THR A 402 31.46 21.37 0.40
N LYS A 403 32.31 22.31 0.85
CA LYS A 403 32.28 23.67 0.33
C LYS A 403 32.65 23.75 -1.16
N THR A 404 33.34 22.75 -1.70
CA THR A 404 33.82 22.72 -3.09
C THR A 404 33.19 21.66 -3.95
N ARG A 405 32.43 20.72 -3.34
CA ARG A 405 31.77 19.59 -4.03
C ARG A 405 30.34 19.50 -3.64
N SER A 406 29.45 19.54 -4.60
CA SER A 406 28.00 19.46 -4.44
C SER A 406 27.47 18.06 -4.72
N ILE A 407 26.37 17.69 -4.07
CA ILE A 407 25.55 16.54 -4.42
C ILE A 407 24.17 17.07 -4.83
N ARG A 408 23.71 16.67 -6.03
CA ARG A 408 22.45 17.11 -6.63
C ARG A 408 21.63 15.91 -7.06
N ASN A 409 20.32 16.01 -6.89
CA ASN A 409 19.37 15.12 -7.54
C ASN A 409 18.47 15.94 -8.47
N LYS A 410 18.26 15.48 -9.70
CA LYS A 410 17.25 16.01 -10.60
C LYS A 410 16.29 14.93 -11.00
N ASP A 411 15.02 15.13 -10.65
CA ASP A 411 13.92 14.25 -11.00
C ASP A 411 13.02 14.91 -12.07
N VAL A 412 12.60 14.16 -13.08
CA VAL A 412 11.72 14.67 -14.13
C VAL A 412 10.28 14.76 -13.59
N ALA A 413 9.73 15.95 -13.57
CA ALA A 413 8.38 16.21 -13.11
C ALA A 413 7.35 15.42 -13.93
N SER A 414 6.60 14.49 -13.27
CA SER A 414 5.57 13.67 -13.94
C SER A 414 6.07 12.94 -15.20
N TYR A 415 7.24 12.31 -15.11
CA TYR A 415 7.98 11.80 -16.28
C TYR A 415 7.15 10.92 -17.20
N TYR A 416 6.60 9.81 -16.71
CA TYR A 416 5.81 8.89 -17.54
C TYR A 416 4.57 9.54 -18.15
N PRO A 417 3.76 10.33 -17.42
CA PRO A 417 2.70 11.12 -18.03
C PRO A 417 3.16 12.05 -19.16
N HIS A 418 4.30 12.73 -19.02
CA HIS A 418 4.84 13.56 -20.09
C HIS A 418 5.36 12.73 -21.28
N LEU A 419 6.02 11.61 -21.03
CA LEU A 419 6.42 10.68 -22.10
C LEU A 419 5.21 10.19 -22.90
N MET A 420 4.06 9.93 -22.23
CA MET A 420 2.82 9.53 -22.91
C MET A 420 2.22 10.61 -23.80
N THR A 421 2.65 11.86 -23.65
CA THR A 421 2.24 12.99 -24.50
C THR A 421 3.31 13.38 -25.52
N LEU A 422 4.51 12.77 -25.45
CA LEU A 422 5.63 13.07 -26.34
C LEU A 422 5.34 12.51 -27.75
N PRO A 423 5.37 13.33 -28.81
CA PRO A 423 5.25 12.85 -30.17
C PRO A 423 6.40 11.88 -30.53
N LEU A 424 6.06 10.74 -31.10
CA LEU A 424 7.05 9.75 -31.59
C LEU A 424 7.82 10.25 -32.82
N SER A 425 7.06 10.83 -33.76
CA SER A 425 7.55 11.35 -35.04
C SER A 425 6.51 12.30 -35.65
N GLU A 426 6.84 12.95 -36.75
CA GLU A 426 5.87 13.74 -37.52
C GLU A 426 4.63 12.91 -37.85
N GLY A 427 3.47 13.39 -37.41
CA GLY A 427 2.16 12.76 -37.62
C GLY A 427 1.60 11.96 -36.42
N HIS A 428 2.37 11.73 -35.34
CA HIS A 428 1.87 11.14 -34.11
C HIS A 428 1.56 12.26 -33.08
N GLN A 429 0.28 12.64 -32.95
CA GLN A 429 -0.14 13.80 -32.16
C GLN A 429 0.09 13.65 -30.65
N TYR A 430 -0.01 12.43 -30.09
CA TYR A 430 0.00 12.17 -28.64
C TYR A 430 1.02 11.14 -28.19
N GLY A 431 1.99 10.83 -29.04
CA GLY A 431 3.09 9.96 -28.70
C GLY A 431 2.65 8.57 -28.21
N PHE A 432 3.00 8.26 -26.95
CA PHE A 432 2.79 6.95 -26.32
C PHE A 432 1.49 6.83 -25.54
N CYS A 433 0.55 7.75 -25.64
CA CYS A 433 -0.76 7.60 -25.06
C CYS A 433 -1.47 6.37 -25.69
N SER A 434 -2.22 5.62 -24.87
CA SER A 434 -2.89 4.40 -25.36
C SER A 434 -3.77 4.70 -26.58
N ARG A 435 -3.60 3.90 -27.64
CA ARG A 435 -4.43 3.95 -28.87
C ARG A 435 -5.91 3.59 -28.61
N ASN A 436 -6.18 3.05 -27.41
CA ASN A 436 -7.55 2.73 -26.99
C ASN A 436 -8.30 3.93 -26.39
N ILE A 437 -7.66 5.11 -26.28
CA ILE A 437 -8.29 6.34 -25.82
C ILE A 437 -8.76 7.13 -27.05
N PRO A 438 -10.10 7.21 -27.33
CA PRO A 438 -10.62 7.86 -28.54
C PRO A 438 -10.35 9.37 -28.58
N SER A 439 -10.20 10.00 -27.42
CA SER A 439 -9.91 11.44 -27.28
C SER A 439 -8.67 11.62 -26.40
N PRO A 440 -7.45 11.47 -26.96
CA PRO A 440 -6.21 11.59 -26.20
C PRO A 440 -6.02 12.97 -25.55
N GLU A 441 -6.68 14.01 -26.07
CA GLU A 441 -6.71 15.37 -25.50
C GLU A 441 -7.16 15.37 -24.03
N VAL A 442 -8.01 14.42 -23.67
CA VAL A 442 -8.48 14.25 -22.28
C VAL A 442 -7.31 13.91 -21.36
N PHE A 443 -6.37 13.09 -21.82
CA PHE A 443 -5.18 12.75 -21.03
C PHE A 443 -4.25 13.97 -20.89
N VAL A 444 -4.02 14.71 -21.97
CA VAL A 444 -3.22 15.94 -21.97
C VAL A 444 -3.84 16.96 -21.01
N GLN A 445 -5.15 17.21 -21.13
CA GLN A 445 -5.88 18.14 -20.25
C GLN A 445 -5.78 17.69 -18.77
N THR A 446 -5.88 16.38 -18.51
CA THR A 446 -5.73 15.82 -17.14
C THR A 446 -4.36 16.13 -16.56
N LEU A 447 -3.30 16.02 -17.36
CA LEU A 447 -1.94 16.36 -16.95
C LEU A 447 -1.80 17.87 -16.65
N GLU A 448 -2.31 18.73 -17.53
CA GLU A 448 -2.31 20.18 -17.32
C GLU A 448 -3.11 20.58 -16.08
N ASP A 449 -4.30 20.02 -15.89
CA ASP A 449 -5.15 20.31 -14.74
C ASP A 449 -4.51 19.87 -13.44
N ARG A 450 -3.82 18.72 -13.43
CA ARG A 450 -3.02 18.30 -12.29
C ARG A 450 -1.92 19.31 -11.95
N VAL A 451 -1.18 19.79 -12.95
CA VAL A 451 -0.11 20.79 -12.74
C VAL A 451 -0.72 22.10 -12.18
N LYS A 452 -1.87 22.53 -12.68
CA LYS A 452 -2.59 23.70 -12.16
C LYS A 452 -3.03 23.50 -10.73
N ALA A 453 -3.65 22.35 -10.41
CA ALA A 453 -4.09 22.02 -9.06
C ALA A 453 -2.88 21.99 -8.08
N LYS A 454 -1.76 21.36 -8.46
CA LYS A 454 -0.51 21.34 -7.64
C LYS A 454 -0.02 22.78 -7.35
N LYS A 455 -0.01 23.66 -8.35
CA LYS A 455 0.40 25.06 -8.20
C LYS A 455 -0.58 25.90 -7.38
N ALA A 456 -1.87 25.59 -7.43
CA ALA A 456 -2.91 26.23 -6.63
C ALA A 456 -2.99 25.73 -5.19
N GLY A 457 -2.26 24.65 -4.84
CA GLY A 457 -2.32 24.02 -3.52
C GLY A 457 -3.53 23.10 -3.33
N ASP A 458 -4.33 22.84 -4.37
CA ASP A 458 -5.43 21.87 -4.35
C ASP A 458 -4.89 20.45 -4.41
N LYS A 459 -4.59 19.93 -3.24
CA LYS A 459 -3.99 18.59 -3.08
C LYS A 459 -4.95 17.47 -3.48
N ASP A 460 -6.24 17.62 -3.19
CA ASP A 460 -7.23 16.58 -3.44
C ASP A 460 -7.40 16.36 -4.95
N THR A 461 -7.62 17.42 -5.70
CA THR A 461 -7.69 17.34 -7.16
C THR A 461 -6.37 16.87 -7.75
N ALA A 462 -5.24 17.40 -7.30
CA ALA A 462 -3.93 16.99 -7.80
C ALA A 462 -3.64 15.48 -7.57
N ASN A 463 -4.04 14.94 -6.42
CA ASN A 463 -3.88 13.52 -6.08
C ASN A 463 -4.85 12.64 -6.88
N ALA A 464 -6.11 13.04 -6.99
CA ALA A 464 -7.08 12.31 -7.80
C ALA A 464 -6.64 12.21 -9.28
N LEU A 465 -6.20 13.34 -9.87
CA LEU A 465 -5.72 13.35 -11.26
C LEU A 465 -4.40 12.56 -11.42
N LYS A 466 -3.51 12.58 -10.41
CA LYS A 466 -2.29 11.76 -10.41
C LYS A 466 -2.62 10.26 -10.46
N LEU A 467 -3.72 9.83 -9.80
CA LEU A 467 -4.16 8.44 -9.88
C LEU A 467 -4.45 8.04 -11.33
N VAL A 468 -5.22 8.85 -12.08
CA VAL A 468 -5.51 8.58 -13.50
C VAL A 468 -4.23 8.46 -14.33
N LEU A 469 -3.35 9.45 -14.21
CA LEU A 469 -2.12 9.51 -15.02
C LEU A 469 -1.20 8.31 -14.78
N ASN A 470 -1.00 7.93 -13.52
CA ASN A 470 -0.13 6.82 -13.18
C ASN A 470 -0.77 5.45 -13.51
N THR A 471 -2.08 5.31 -13.29
CA THR A 471 -2.80 4.07 -13.59
C THR A 471 -2.86 3.81 -15.09
N THR A 472 -2.96 4.85 -15.91
CA THR A 472 -2.99 4.70 -17.38
C THR A 472 -1.76 3.93 -17.86
N TYR A 473 -0.56 4.35 -17.47
CA TYR A 473 0.67 3.63 -17.80
C TYR A 473 0.69 2.22 -17.19
N GLY A 474 0.42 2.12 -15.87
CA GLY A 474 0.50 0.86 -15.13
C GLY A 474 -0.39 -0.26 -15.68
N THR A 475 -1.48 0.10 -16.38
CA THR A 475 -2.43 -0.86 -16.95
C THR A 475 -2.21 -1.20 -18.43
N MET A 476 -1.39 -0.42 -19.15
CA MET A 476 -1.11 -0.67 -20.58
C MET A 476 -0.48 -2.04 -20.84
N LEU A 477 0.28 -2.57 -19.90
CA LEU A 477 0.97 -3.87 -20.03
C LEU A 477 0.19 -5.03 -19.41
N ASN A 478 -1.00 -4.78 -18.82
CA ASN A 478 -1.80 -5.79 -18.13
C ASN A 478 -2.61 -6.61 -19.13
N GLY A 479 -2.03 -7.69 -19.62
CA GLY A 479 -2.65 -8.65 -20.53
C GLY A 479 -1.86 -9.96 -20.57
N LYS A 480 -2.41 -10.97 -21.26
CA LYS A 480 -1.76 -12.25 -21.47
C LYS A 480 -2.03 -12.77 -22.89
N GLY A 481 -0.96 -13.13 -23.61
CA GLY A 481 -1.08 -13.67 -24.97
C GLY A 481 -1.80 -12.73 -25.94
N GLY A 482 -1.57 -11.40 -25.84
CA GLY A 482 -2.24 -10.39 -26.66
C GLY A 482 -3.68 -10.08 -26.25
N VAL A 483 -4.20 -10.72 -25.19
CA VAL A 483 -5.56 -10.49 -24.67
C VAL A 483 -5.53 -9.48 -23.55
N ALA A 484 -6.31 -8.39 -23.69
CA ALA A 484 -6.41 -7.31 -22.71
C ALA A 484 -7.19 -7.74 -21.46
N TYR A 485 -6.65 -7.44 -20.27
CA TYR A 485 -7.42 -7.52 -19.02
C TYR A 485 -8.23 -6.24 -18.75
N ASN A 486 -7.85 -5.11 -19.36
CA ASN A 486 -8.50 -3.82 -19.20
C ASN A 486 -8.61 -3.05 -20.53
N ASP A 487 -9.41 -2.01 -20.55
CA ASP A 487 -9.71 -1.21 -21.75
C ASP A 487 -8.49 -0.34 -22.18
N LEU A 488 -7.48 -0.16 -21.34
CA LEU A 488 -6.28 0.65 -21.62
C LEU A 488 -5.11 -0.18 -22.18
N TYR A 489 -5.26 -1.50 -22.31
CA TYR A 489 -4.20 -2.39 -22.74
C TYR A 489 -3.64 -2.01 -24.11
N ASP A 490 -2.37 -1.58 -24.12
CA ASP A 490 -1.61 -1.22 -25.31
C ASP A 490 -0.11 -1.49 -25.07
N PRO A 491 0.33 -2.73 -25.29
CA PRO A 491 1.67 -3.15 -24.89
C PRO A 491 2.79 -2.45 -25.67
N LEU A 492 2.56 -2.06 -26.95
CA LEU A 492 3.54 -1.27 -27.69
C LEU A 492 3.73 0.10 -27.05
N MET A 493 2.64 0.81 -26.75
CA MET A 493 2.72 2.14 -26.15
C MET A 493 3.32 2.07 -24.74
N GLY A 494 2.92 1.11 -23.91
CA GLY A 494 3.47 0.92 -22.57
C GLY A 494 4.98 0.65 -22.56
N ARG A 495 5.46 -0.21 -23.49
CA ARG A 495 6.91 -0.47 -23.65
C ARG A 495 7.64 0.74 -24.20
N SER A 496 7.03 1.46 -25.14
CA SER A 496 7.62 2.66 -25.73
C SER A 496 7.87 3.75 -24.70
N VAL A 497 6.96 3.94 -23.74
CA VAL A 497 7.16 4.86 -22.59
C VAL A 497 8.39 4.46 -21.79
N CYS A 498 8.51 3.17 -21.43
CA CYS A 498 9.64 2.66 -20.66
C CYS A 498 10.97 2.84 -21.39
N ILE A 499 11.04 2.42 -22.66
CA ILE A 499 12.29 2.43 -23.42
C ILE A 499 12.73 3.87 -23.70
N THR A 500 11.79 4.74 -24.11
CA THR A 500 12.09 6.15 -24.39
C THR A 500 12.56 6.86 -23.13
N GLY A 501 11.90 6.65 -21.99
CA GLY A 501 12.33 7.23 -20.72
C GLY A 501 13.74 6.81 -20.32
N GLN A 502 14.09 5.54 -20.48
CA GLN A 502 15.43 5.03 -20.20
C GLN A 502 16.48 5.71 -21.11
N LEU A 503 16.19 5.80 -22.40
CA LEU A 503 17.13 6.36 -23.38
C LEU A 503 17.39 7.85 -23.15
N LEU A 504 16.35 8.64 -22.87
CA LEU A 504 16.51 10.07 -22.63
C LEU A 504 17.27 10.37 -21.33
N LEU A 505 17.06 9.60 -20.26
CA LEU A 505 17.84 9.74 -19.03
C LEU A 505 19.28 9.24 -19.17
N LEU A 506 19.48 8.15 -19.92
CA LEU A 506 20.83 7.65 -20.23
C LEU A 506 21.61 8.66 -21.05
N GLU A 507 20.99 9.24 -22.07
CA GLU A 507 21.55 10.31 -22.90
C GLU A 507 22.02 11.48 -22.03
N LEU A 508 21.13 12.02 -21.19
CA LEU A 508 21.47 13.10 -20.24
C LEU A 508 22.67 12.71 -19.36
N SER A 509 22.67 11.49 -18.84
CA SER A 509 23.73 10.99 -17.95
C SER A 509 25.08 10.92 -18.67
N VAL A 510 25.11 10.38 -19.89
CA VAL A 510 26.34 10.24 -20.67
C VAL A 510 26.83 11.62 -21.17
N HIS A 511 25.91 12.51 -21.56
CA HIS A 511 26.25 13.88 -21.95
C HIS A 511 26.93 14.61 -20.80
N LEU A 512 26.33 14.59 -19.61
CA LEU A 512 26.90 15.19 -18.40
C LEU A 512 28.28 14.62 -18.06
N MET A 513 28.45 13.30 -18.13
CA MET A 513 29.76 12.67 -17.84
C MET A 513 30.85 13.08 -18.84
N ARG A 514 30.52 13.37 -20.10
CA ARG A 514 31.48 13.80 -21.11
C ARG A 514 31.93 15.25 -20.94
N GLU A 515 31.00 16.12 -20.57
CA GLU A 515 31.21 17.57 -20.55
C GLU A 515 31.52 18.11 -19.15
N CYS A 516 31.25 17.37 -18.08
CA CYS A 516 31.55 17.73 -16.68
C CYS A 516 32.65 16.81 -16.13
N PRO A 517 33.92 17.17 -16.18
CA PRO A 517 35.06 16.28 -15.89
C PRO A 517 35.08 15.75 -14.44
N THR A 518 34.52 16.48 -13.50
CA THR A 518 34.48 16.09 -12.07
C THR A 518 33.22 15.35 -11.65
N LEU A 519 32.27 15.22 -12.60
CA LEU A 519 30.95 14.65 -12.32
C LEU A 519 31.01 13.12 -12.12
N LYS A 520 30.37 12.68 -11.06
CA LYS A 520 30.16 11.28 -10.74
C LYS A 520 28.67 11.00 -10.69
N ILE A 521 28.18 10.01 -11.43
CA ILE A 521 26.82 9.48 -11.31
C ILE A 521 26.76 8.61 -10.06
N ILE A 522 25.92 8.98 -9.11
CA ILE A 522 25.70 8.24 -7.85
C ILE A 522 24.55 7.26 -8.02
N GLN A 523 23.41 7.75 -8.54
CA GLN A 523 22.23 6.94 -8.84
C GLN A 523 21.60 7.35 -10.16
N LEU A 524 20.97 6.39 -10.81
CA LEU A 524 20.06 6.61 -11.92
C LEU A 524 18.78 5.83 -11.63
N ASN A 525 17.70 6.55 -11.47
CA ASN A 525 16.37 6.00 -11.22
C ASN A 525 15.52 6.07 -12.47
N THR A 526 14.31 5.52 -12.41
CA THR A 526 13.33 5.54 -13.53
C THR A 526 13.05 6.94 -14.06
N ASP A 527 13.12 7.95 -13.20
CA ASP A 527 12.70 9.33 -13.45
C ASP A 527 13.72 10.39 -12.99
N GLY A 528 14.88 9.98 -12.49
CA GLY A 528 15.85 10.93 -11.94
C GLY A 528 17.30 10.48 -11.98
N ILE A 529 18.18 11.46 -11.83
CA ILE A 529 19.63 11.31 -11.79
C ILE A 529 20.19 12.00 -10.55
N MET A 530 20.94 11.24 -9.74
CA MET A 530 21.71 11.79 -8.61
C MET A 530 23.19 11.80 -8.95
N VAL A 531 23.82 12.94 -8.76
CA VAL A 531 25.23 13.17 -9.09
C VAL A 531 25.98 13.88 -7.97
N SER A 532 27.32 13.78 -8.01
CA SER A 532 28.20 14.71 -7.29
C SER A 532 29.23 15.29 -8.24
N PHE A 533 29.58 16.55 -8.05
CA PHE A 533 30.57 17.24 -8.87
C PHE A 533 31.23 18.43 -8.13
N ASP A 534 32.43 18.83 -8.55
CA ASP A 534 33.06 20.02 -8.02
C ASP A 534 32.34 21.27 -8.54
N ASN A 535 32.23 22.30 -7.69
CA ASN A 535 31.50 23.54 -8.05
C ASN A 535 32.00 24.23 -9.32
N SER A 536 33.18 23.86 -9.82
CA SER A 536 33.67 24.29 -11.13
C SER A 536 32.80 23.86 -12.30
N ASP A 537 32.11 22.74 -12.18
CA ASP A 537 31.24 22.18 -13.22
C ASP A 537 29.78 22.67 -13.13
N GLU A 538 29.42 23.45 -12.09
CA GLU A 538 28.05 23.94 -11.86
C GLU A 538 27.44 24.62 -13.11
N ALA A 539 28.19 25.51 -13.74
CA ALA A 539 27.69 26.23 -14.93
C ALA A 539 27.38 25.27 -16.09
N LYS A 540 28.25 24.27 -16.30
CA LYS A 540 28.07 23.28 -17.37
C LYS A 540 26.92 22.30 -17.04
N TRP A 541 26.79 21.90 -15.79
CA TRP A 541 25.67 21.13 -15.28
C TRP A 541 24.32 21.80 -15.58
N GLN A 542 24.21 23.11 -15.28
CA GLN A 542 22.99 23.87 -15.53
C GLN A 542 22.74 24.06 -17.04
N GLU A 543 23.78 24.34 -17.84
CA GLU A 543 23.66 24.47 -19.28
C GLU A 543 23.11 23.21 -19.95
N ILE A 544 23.69 22.05 -19.65
CA ILE A 544 23.28 20.77 -20.27
C ILE A 544 21.89 20.35 -19.82
N THR A 545 21.59 20.48 -18.51
CA THR A 545 20.24 20.13 -18.00
C THR A 545 19.17 21.07 -18.55
N GLN A 546 19.49 22.36 -18.79
CA GLN A 546 18.56 23.30 -19.42
C GLN A 546 18.37 22.97 -20.90
N GLU A 547 19.43 22.68 -21.66
CA GLU A 547 19.32 22.22 -23.05
C GLU A 547 18.44 20.99 -23.17
N TRP A 548 18.63 20.01 -22.29
CA TRP A 548 17.83 18.80 -22.27
C TRP A 548 16.33 19.11 -22.02
N GLN A 549 16.02 20.02 -21.08
CA GLN A 549 14.65 20.48 -20.83
C GLN A 549 14.04 21.18 -22.06
N ASP A 550 14.77 22.11 -22.66
CA ASP A 550 14.31 22.87 -23.83
C ASP A 550 14.03 21.95 -25.04
N ARG A 551 14.89 20.95 -25.24
CA ARG A 551 14.76 19.99 -26.33
C ARG A 551 13.65 18.98 -26.11
N THR A 552 13.52 18.44 -24.90
CA THR A 552 12.54 17.39 -24.60
C THR A 552 11.17 17.97 -24.24
N GLY A 553 11.13 19.19 -23.70
CA GLY A 553 9.93 19.81 -23.14
C GLY A 553 9.57 19.32 -21.74
N PHE A 554 10.48 18.59 -21.07
CA PHE A 554 10.29 18.12 -19.70
C PHE A 554 10.90 19.12 -18.70
N GLU A 555 10.35 19.14 -17.48
CA GLU A 555 10.82 19.94 -16.35
C GLU A 555 11.62 19.07 -15.40
N LEU A 556 12.80 19.53 -14.96
CA LEU A 556 13.65 18.89 -13.96
C LEU A 556 13.50 19.63 -12.62
N GLU A 557 12.96 18.93 -11.62
CA GLU A 557 12.95 19.39 -10.22
C GLU A 557 14.32 19.06 -9.59
N GLU A 558 14.97 20.03 -8.90
CA GLU A 558 16.32 19.85 -8.36
C GLU A 558 16.32 19.85 -6.84
N ASP A 559 16.91 18.80 -6.23
CA ASP A 559 17.16 18.67 -4.81
C ASP A 559 18.65 18.86 -4.48
N PHE A 560 18.92 19.57 -3.38
CA PHE A 560 20.26 19.83 -2.85
C PHE A 560 20.52 18.90 -1.67
N ILE A 561 21.51 18.03 -1.79
CA ILE A 561 21.76 16.95 -0.85
C ILE A 561 23.02 17.25 -0.04
N GLN A 562 22.92 17.17 1.30
CA GLN A 562 24.05 17.28 2.19
C GLN A 562 24.82 15.96 2.30
N LYS A 563 24.09 14.84 2.38
CA LYS A 563 24.70 13.51 2.55
C LYS A 563 23.82 12.45 1.92
N ILE A 564 24.45 11.50 1.25
CA ILE A 564 23.82 10.26 0.77
C ILE A 564 24.51 9.06 1.41
N VAL A 565 23.72 8.11 1.92
CA VAL A 565 24.16 6.79 2.32
C VAL A 565 23.29 5.77 1.60
N GLN A 566 23.89 4.98 0.72
CA GLN A 566 23.14 4.01 -0.06
C GLN A 566 23.78 2.63 -0.05
N LYS A 567 22.94 1.60 -0.01
CA LYS A 567 23.31 0.22 -0.29
C LYS A 567 23.17 -0.08 -1.79
N ASP A 568 22.07 0.37 -2.37
CA ASP A 568 21.72 0.25 -3.79
C ASP A 568 20.63 1.29 -4.13
N VAL A 569 20.20 1.37 -5.39
CA VAL A 569 19.21 2.34 -5.88
C VAL A 569 17.86 2.31 -5.16
N ASN A 570 17.52 1.20 -4.50
CA ASN A 570 16.26 1.00 -3.79
C ASN A 570 16.39 1.06 -2.26
N ASN A 571 17.61 1.24 -1.74
CA ASN A 571 17.89 1.25 -0.31
C ASN A 571 18.90 2.36 0.00
N TYR A 572 18.41 3.53 0.44
CA TYR A 572 19.23 4.69 0.73
C TYR A 572 18.62 5.63 1.79
N VAL A 573 19.48 6.45 2.37
CA VAL A 573 19.15 7.60 3.21
C VAL A 573 19.76 8.83 2.57
N GLU A 574 18.95 9.84 2.30
CA GLU A 574 19.33 11.13 1.72
C GLU A 574 19.01 12.24 2.72
N ILE A 575 19.99 13.05 3.05
CA ILE A 575 19.87 14.18 3.98
C ILE A 575 19.95 15.46 3.17
N PRO A 576 18.91 16.30 3.15
CA PRO A 576 18.90 17.53 2.38
C PRO A 576 19.79 18.61 3.01
N VAL A 577 20.29 19.53 2.18
CA VAL A 577 20.98 20.74 2.66
C VAL A 577 20.01 21.61 3.45
N GLY A 578 20.47 22.18 4.56
CA GLY A 578 19.67 23.10 5.38
C GLY A 578 18.81 22.43 6.45
N GLY A 579 18.98 21.12 6.69
CA GLY A 579 18.36 20.43 7.83
C GLY A 579 16.88 20.08 7.62
N GLY A 580 16.45 19.87 6.39
CA GLY A 580 15.11 19.36 6.06
C GLY A 580 14.93 17.89 6.48
N LYS A 581 13.70 17.36 6.37
CA LYS A 581 13.38 15.97 6.67
C LYS A 581 14.18 15.01 5.78
N PRO A 582 14.93 14.04 6.33
CA PRO A 582 15.64 13.05 5.53
C PRO A 582 14.69 12.23 4.66
N LYS A 583 15.09 11.99 3.41
CA LYS A 583 14.39 11.08 2.49
C LYS A 583 14.98 9.68 2.64
N VAL A 584 14.14 8.71 2.95
CA VAL A 584 14.56 7.32 3.12
C VAL A 584 13.80 6.40 2.18
N LYS A 585 14.49 5.43 1.60
CA LYS A 585 13.91 4.42 0.71
C LYS A 585 14.45 3.04 1.05
N GLY A 586 13.58 2.04 0.98
CA GLY A 586 13.94 0.64 1.15
C GLY A 586 13.22 -0.06 2.29
N GLY A 587 12.85 -1.33 2.07
CA GLY A 587 12.06 -2.10 3.03
C GLY A 587 12.76 -2.43 4.36
N GLN A 588 14.05 -2.10 4.50
CA GLN A 588 14.78 -2.20 5.77
C GLN A 588 14.80 -0.89 6.56
N LEU A 589 14.56 0.23 5.88
CA LEU A 589 14.57 1.58 6.43
C LEU A 589 13.16 2.10 6.67
N VAL A 590 12.23 1.76 5.78
CA VAL A 590 10.85 2.20 5.82
C VAL A 590 9.99 1.05 6.31
N ARG A 591 9.44 1.22 7.50
CA ARG A 591 8.49 0.30 8.11
C ARG A 591 7.23 1.06 8.44
N GLY A 592 6.11 0.38 8.32
CA GLY A 592 4.84 1.01 8.51
C GLY A 592 3.97 0.89 7.25
N ILE A 593 2.99 1.77 7.04
CA ILE A 593 2.23 1.83 5.80
C ILE A 593 3.14 2.42 4.75
N LEU A 594 3.41 1.65 3.70
CA LEU A 594 4.28 2.07 2.61
C LEU A 594 3.46 2.85 1.58
N THR A 595 3.59 4.16 1.64
CA THR A 595 3.14 5.04 0.55
C THR A 595 4.37 5.64 -0.11
N ASN A 596 4.72 5.20 -1.30
CA ASN A 596 5.83 5.75 -2.11
C ASN A 596 7.18 5.89 -1.37
N GLY A 597 7.45 5.07 -0.37
CA GLY A 597 8.76 4.94 0.25
C GLY A 597 9.20 6.03 1.22
N ASN A 598 8.37 7.01 1.56
CA ASN A 598 8.80 8.18 2.32
C ASN A 598 8.00 8.52 3.57
N MET A 599 7.24 7.57 4.13
CA MET A 599 6.34 7.90 5.24
C MET A 599 6.91 7.48 6.58
N ASP A 600 6.94 8.42 7.49
CA ASP A 600 7.07 8.21 8.91
C ASP A 600 5.67 8.10 9.54
N PHE A 601 5.38 6.96 10.15
CA PHE A 601 4.11 6.68 10.81
C PHE A 601 3.90 7.44 12.09
N THR A 602 4.98 7.97 12.64
CA THR A 602 5.03 8.46 14.01
C THR A 602 4.24 9.74 14.20
N GLU A 603 3.90 10.48 13.13
CA GLU A 603 3.23 11.77 13.30
C GLU A 603 1.72 11.71 13.49
N LEU A 604 1.04 10.59 13.19
CA LEU A 604 -0.43 10.64 13.17
C LEU A 604 -1.16 9.49 13.81
N GLY A 605 -0.48 8.36 14.08
CA GLY A 605 -1.25 7.14 14.33
C GLY A 605 -2.21 6.75 13.19
N VAL A 606 -2.40 7.66 12.24
CA VAL A 606 -3.07 7.45 10.95
C VAL A 606 -2.06 7.79 9.89
N PRO A 607 -1.70 6.87 9.01
CA PRO A 607 -0.77 7.14 7.93
C PRO A 607 -1.33 8.22 7.03
N ALA A 608 -0.48 9.08 6.52
CA ALA A 608 -0.88 10.02 5.50
C ALA A 608 -1.04 9.28 4.17
N TRP A 609 -2.21 8.77 3.91
CA TRP A 609 -2.65 8.15 2.65
C TRP A 609 -2.64 9.09 1.47
N GLU A 610 -2.44 10.36 1.70
CA GLU A 610 -2.43 11.44 0.73
C GLU A 610 -1.55 11.16 -0.48
N ASN A 611 -0.60 10.24 -0.36
CA ASN A 611 0.36 9.91 -1.42
C ASN A 611 0.19 8.51 -2.04
N MET A 612 -0.88 7.78 -1.76
CA MET A 612 -1.15 6.46 -2.35
C MET A 612 -1.60 6.51 -3.82
N THR A 613 -0.92 7.33 -4.60
CA THR A 613 -1.21 7.46 -6.02
C THR A 613 -0.18 6.68 -6.82
N GLY A 614 -0.58 5.54 -7.36
CA GLY A 614 0.19 4.81 -8.35
C GLY A 614 0.87 3.52 -7.90
N GLY A 615 0.56 2.99 -6.73
CA GLY A 615 0.99 1.67 -6.27
C GLY A 615 -0.12 0.95 -5.53
N ALA A 616 -0.04 -0.37 -5.42
CA ALA A 616 -0.93 -1.14 -4.57
C ALA A 616 -0.71 -0.74 -3.10
N PHE A 617 -1.81 -0.63 -2.34
CA PHE A 617 -1.75 -0.36 -0.90
C PHE A 617 -1.00 -1.47 -0.18
N ASN A 618 -0.02 -1.10 0.63
CA ASN A 618 0.80 -2.04 1.38
C ASN A 618 1.10 -1.50 2.77
N ILE A 619 1.23 -2.41 3.73
CA ILE A 619 1.56 -2.11 5.12
C ILE A 619 2.63 -3.09 5.61
N ASN A 620 3.67 -2.57 6.27
CA ASN A 620 4.75 -3.42 6.80
C ASN A 620 5.27 -2.88 8.14
N ASN A 621 4.67 -3.32 9.23
CA ASN A 621 5.06 -2.97 10.59
C ASN A 621 5.94 -4.05 11.26
N ASN A 622 6.76 -4.77 10.49
CA ASN A 622 7.71 -5.73 11.05
C ASN A 622 8.93 -5.03 11.63
N ALA A 623 9.24 -5.27 12.90
CA ALA A 623 10.44 -4.79 13.57
C ALA A 623 10.75 -3.30 13.27
N VAL A 624 9.77 -2.44 13.50
CA VAL A 624 9.85 -0.99 13.25
C VAL A 624 11.05 -0.36 13.98
N VAL A 625 11.32 -0.83 15.21
CA VAL A 625 12.48 -0.40 16.01
C VAL A 625 13.82 -0.59 15.28
N VAL A 626 13.94 -1.65 14.48
CA VAL A 626 15.16 -1.92 13.69
C VAL A 626 15.33 -0.91 12.57
N ALA A 627 14.24 -0.59 11.86
CA ALA A 627 14.26 0.43 10.80
C ALA A 627 14.59 1.82 11.37
N ARG A 628 13.99 2.17 12.52
CA ARG A 628 14.30 3.39 13.25
C ARG A 628 15.78 3.45 13.64
N ALA A 629 16.32 2.40 14.26
CA ALA A 629 17.72 2.34 14.67
C ALA A 629 18.71 2.50 13.50
N ILE A 630 18.38 1.96 12.32
CA ILE A 630 19.21 2.13 11.11
C ILE A 630 19.15 3.57 10.62
N ARG A 631 17.97 4.19 10.57
CA ARG A 631 17.80 5.60 10.16
C ARG A 631 18.54 6.54 11.09
N ASP A 632 18.32 6.43 12.40
CA ASP A 632 18.92 7.27 13.43
C ASP A 632 20.46 7.19 13.37
N TYR A 633 20.98 5.97 13.13
CA TYR A 633 22.42 5.78 12.95
C TYR A 633 22.99 6.54 11.73
N PHE A 634 22.32 6.50 10.58
CA PHE A 634 22.83 7.18 9.37
C PHE A 634 22.52 8.68 9.32
N VAL A 635 21.42 9.11 9.95
CA VAL A 635 21.01 10.52 9.97
C VAL A 635 21.76 11.29 11.05
N ASP A 636 21.68 10.82 12.29
CA ASP A 636 22.15 11.57 13.47
C ASP A 636 23.40 10.96 14.09
N GLY A 637 23.82 9.78 13.68
CA GLY A 637 24.93 9.04 14.30
C GLY A 637 24.56 8.35 15.61
N THR A 638 23.26 8.26 15.94
CA THR A 638 22.76 7.62 17.15
C THR A 638 23.12 6.13 17.16
N PRO A 639 23.80 5.62 18.19
CA PRO A 639 24.09 4.20 18.29
C PRO A 639 22.81 3.35 18.27
N PRO A 640 22.74 2.27 17.50
CA PRO A 640 21.55 1.44 17.41
C PRO A 640 21.12 0.83 18.76
N GLU A 641 22.05 0.70 19.69
CA GLU A 641 21.80 0.30 21.07
C GLU A 641 20.86 1.27 21.77
N GLU A 642 21.06 2.58 21.61
CA GLU A 642 20.25 3.62 22.26
C GLU A 642 18.79 3.54 21.77
N THR A 643 18.57 3.48 20.46
CA THR A 643 17.21 3.37 19.88
C THR A 643 16.52 2.08 20.31
N ILE A 644 17.23 0.93 20.28
CA ILE A 644 16.61 -0.37 20.54
C ILE A 644 16.36 -0.60 22.04
N PHE A 645 17.34 -0.31 22.91
CA PHE A 645 17.15 -0.52 24.35
C PHE A 645 16.26 0.58 24.97
N GLY A 646 16.23 1.77 24.41
CA GLY A 646 15.36 2.87 24.83
C GLY A 646 13.89 2.72 24.38
N CYS A 647 13.56 1.77 23.52
CA CYS A 647 12.19 1.56 23.04
C CYS A 647 11.40 0.70 24.04
N ASP A 648 10.28 1.19 24.54
CA ASP A 648 9.37 0.52 25.48
C ASP A 648 8.09 0.00 24.84
N ASN A 649 7.81 0.37 23.57
CA ASN A 649 6.66 -0.14 22.84
C ASN A 649 6.93 -1.53 22.28
N ILE A 650 6.29 -2.57 22.82
CA ILE A 650 6.48 -3.96 22.38
C ILE A 650 6.10 -4.14 20.90
N LEU A 651 5.09 -3.44 20.39
CA LEU A 651 4.65 -3.56 19.00
C LEU A 651 5.72 -3.11 17.99
N ASP A 652 6.66 -2.25 18.37
CA ASP A 652 7.77 -1.87 17.51
C ASP A 652 8.78 -3.03 17.26
N PHE A 653 8.70 -4.07 18.10
CA PHE A 653 9.50 -5.30 17.97
C PHE A 653 8.74 -6.43 17.26
N GLN A 654 7.44 -6.27 16.94
CA GLN A 654 6.66 -7.34 16.34
C GLN A 654 7.25 -7.83 15.02
N ILE A 655 7.14 -9.13 14.79
CA ILE A 655 7.41 -9.80 13.52
C ILE A 655 6.14 -10.56 13.14
N ILE A 656 5.60 -10.28 11.95
CA ILE A 656 4.37 -10.91 11.50
C ILE A 656 4.73 -12.13 10.67
N SER A 657 4.31 -13.29 11.16
CA SER A 657 4.40 -14.56 10.46
C SER A 657 3.13 -14.80 9.67
N LYS A 658 3.25 -14.94 8.35
CA LYS A 658 2.13 -15.29 7.47
C LYS A 658 2.44 -16.55 6.67
N VAL A 659 1.49 -17.47 6.61
CA VAL A 659 1.62 -18.74 5.90
C VAL A 659 0.52 -18.86 4.85
N GLY A 660 0.93 -19.04 3.59
CA GLY A 660 -0.01 -19.09 2.45
C GLY A 660 -0.76 -20.41 2.28
N GLY A 661 -1.74 -20.44 1.38
CA GLY A 661 -2.73 -21.49 1.20
C GLY A 661 -2.24 -22.90 0.90
N LYS A 662 -1.00 -23.07 0.38
CA LYS A 662 -0.41 -24.41 0.15
C LYS A 662 0.02 -25.14 1.41
N TYR A 663 -0.18 -24.55 2.57
CA TYR A 663 0.10 -25.14 3.89
C TYR A 663 -1.20 -25.27 4.66
N SER A 664 -1.47 -26.47 5.19
CA SER A 664 -2.71 -26.79 5.91
C SER A 664 -2.73 -26.19 7.31
N SER A 665 -1.60 -26.18 8.01
CA SER A 665 -1.53 -25.76 9.41
C SER A 665 -0.15 -25.20 9.77
N CYS A 666 -0.10 -24.55 10.94
CA CYS A 666 1.11 -24.06 11.58
C CYS A 666 1.21 -24.57 13.01
N CYS A 667 2.42 -24.73 13.50
CA CYS A 667 2.68 -25.02 14.90
C CYS A 667 3.90 -24.26 15.42
N HIS A 668 3.83 -23.81 16.66
CA HIS A 668 4.93 -23.27 17.43
C HIS A 668 5.59 -24.38 18.25
N MET A 669 6.90 -24.49 18.18
CA MET A 669 7.63 -25.48 18.98
C MET A 669 7.87 -24.93 20.37
N ILE A 670 7.35 -25.62 21.41
CA ILE A 670 7.60 -25.29 22.83
C ILE A 670 8.18 -26.56 23.49
N GLY A 671 9.47 -26.52 23.81
CA GLY A 671 10.21 -27.71 24.15
C GLY A 671 10.19 -28.73 23.01
N GLU A 672 9.66 -29.92 23.28
CA GLU A 672 9.43 -31.00 22.30
C GLU A 672 7.99 -31.01 21.74
N GLN A 673 7.12 -30.11 22.22
CA GLN A 673 5.71 -30.08 21.84
C GLN A 673 5.47 -29.19 20.62
N GLN A 674 4.56 -29.62 19.75
CA GLN A 674 4.02 -28.85 18.64
C GLN A 674 2.68 -28.24 19.07
N VAL A 675 2.69 -26.96 19.42
CA VAL A 675 1.48 -26.22 19.81
C VAL A 675 0.86 -25.62 18.55
N PRO A 676 -0.38 -25.94 18.18
CA PRO A 676 -1.04 -25.33 17.05
C PRO A 676 -1.11 -23.81 17.19
N VAL A 677 -0.92 -23.09 16.08
CA VAL A 677 -1.06 -21.64 16.00
C VAL A 677 -1.76 -21.25 14.70
N GLN A 678 -2.28 -20.03 14.64
CA GLN A 678 -2.97 -19.46 13.47
C GLN A 678 -2.05 -19.39 12.25
N LYS A 679 -2.60 -19.15 11.06
CA LYS A 679 -1.80 -18.91 9.84
C LYS A 679 -1.13 -17.54 9.83
N VAL A 680 -1.69 -16.57 10.52
CA VAL A 680 -1.10 -15.25 10.76
C VAL A 680 -0.84 -15.10 12.25
N ASN A 681 0.40 -14.74 12.61
CA ASN A 681 0.78 -14.62 14.02
C ASN A 681 1.70 -13.42 14.23
N ARG A 682 1.55 -12.74 15.36
CA ARG A 682 2.49 -11.78 15.91
C ARG A 682 3.52 -12.51 16.76
N VAL A 683 4.79 -12.27 16.47
CA VAL A 683 5.90 -13.03 17.04
C VAL A 683 6.97 -12.07 17.55
N TYR A 684 7.54 -12.38 18.71
CA TYR A 684 8.67 -11.66 19.28
C TYR A 684 9.86 -12.59 19.50
N ALA A 685 11.09 -12.12 19.21
CA ALA A 685 12.29 -12.84 19.61
C ALA A 685 12.37 -12.90 21.12
N THR A 686 12.71 -14.06 21.69
CA THR A 686 12.86 -14.27 23.13
C THR A 686 14.21 -14.93 23.49
N GLU A 687 14.62 -14.81 24.74
CA GLU A 687 15.79 -15.50 25.28
C GLU A 687 15.44 -16.91 25.79
N SER A 688 14.16 -17.22 25.96
CA SER A 688 13.72 -18.55 26.41
C SER A 688 14.11 -19.64 25.41
N LEU A 689 14.93 -20.56 25.85
CA LEU A 689 15.38 -21.69 25.02
C LEU A 689 14.30 -22.74 24.81
N ASP A 690 13.28 -22.77 25.66
CA ASP A 690 12.13 -23.67 25.55
C ASP A 690 11.18 -23.24 24.41
N CYS A 691 11.18 -21.96 24.07
CA CYS A 691 10.43 -21.44 22.93
C CYS A 691 11.23 -21.62 21.65
N GLY A 692 10.78 -22.48 20.75
CA GLY A 692 11.34 -22.65 19.41
C GLY A 692 10.83 -21.61 18.43
N THR A 693 10.74 -21.99 17.16
CA THR A 693 10.19 -21.16 16.08
C THR A 693 8.91 -21.79 15.52
N ILE A 694 8.25 -21.09 14.60
CA ILE A 694 7.04 -21.59 13.94
C ILE A 694 7.40 -22.47 12.75
N TYR A 695 6.69 -23.58 12.61
CA TYR A 695 6.72 -24.49 11.48
C TYR A 695 5.37 -24.52 10.78
N LYS A 696 5.37 -24.84 9.49
CA LYS A 696 4.21 -24.96 8.63
C LYS A 696 4.17 -26.32 7.97
N LEU A 697 2.99 -26.93 7.87
CA LEU A 697 2.76 -28.24 7.27
C LEU A 697 2.32 -28.10 5.82
N HIS A 698 3.12 -28.57 4.89
CA HIS A 698 2.80 -28.54 3.47
C HIS A 698 1.72 -29.56 3.13
N THR A 699 0.58 -29.11 2.59
CA THR A 699 -0.61 -29.92 2.30
C THR A 699 -0.28 -31.15 1.42
N GLY A 700 0.43 -30.97 0.31
CA GLY A 700 0.72 -32.06 -0.65
C GLY A 700 1.92 -32.96 -0.29
N LYS A 701 2.80 -32.53 0.66
CA LYS A 701 4.05 -33.27 0.98
C LYS A 701 4.03 -33.88 2.37
N GLY A 702 3.09 -33.50 3.24
CA GLY A 702 3.04 -33.94 4.65
C GLY A 702 4.31 -33.59 5.45
N LYS A 703 5.07 -32.58 5.02
CA LYS A 703 6.36 -32.21 5.60
C LYS A 703 6.26 -30.90 6.37
N LEU A 704 6.77 -30.90 7.60
CA LEU A 704 6.98 -29.67 8.36
C LEU A 704 8.18 -28.89 7.82
N GLU A 705 7.95 -27.63 7.52
CA GLU A 705 8.96 -26.69 7.06
C GLU A 705 9.00 -25.48 7.99
N LYS A 706 10.22 -25.05 8.33
CA LYS A 706 10.41 -23.84 9.15
C LYS A 706 9.88 -22.61 8.41
N VAL A 707 9.15 -21.72 9.09
CA VAL A 707 8.80 -20.43 8.54
C VAL A 707 10.06 -19.56 8.43
N ALA A 708 10.36 -19.08 7.23
CA ALA A 708 11.55 -18.28 6.97
C ALA A 708 11.46 -16.90 7.62
N GLY A 709 12.62 -16.34 8.00
CA GLY A 709 12.70 -14.95 8.53
C GLY A 709 12.41 -14.82 10.03
N LEU A 710 11.85 -15.85 10.68
CA LEU A 710 11.56 -15.81 12.12
C LEU A 710 12.81 -16.07 12.98
N PRO A 711 12.84 -15.53 14.21
CA PRO A 711 13.84 -15.86 15.21
C PRO A 711 13.90 -17.36 15.47
N LYS A 712 15.06 -17.85 15.89
CA LYS A 712 15.21 -19.27 16.30
C LYS A 712 14.40 -19.57 17.55
N HIS A 713 14.34 -18.62 18.46
CA HIS A 713 13.56 -18.65 19.69
C HIS A 713 12.61 -17.47 19.68
N CYS A 714 11.32 -17.73 19.71
CA CYS A 714 10.31 -16.70 19.68
C CYS A 714 9.08 -17.08 20.50
N VAL A 715 8.32 -16.09 20.91
CA VAL A 715 7.00 -16.22 21.52
C VAL A 715 5.95 -15.70 20.56
N VAL A 716 4.75 -16.24 20.63
CA VAL A 716 3.56 -15.82 19.87
C VAL A 716 2.65 -15.03 20.80
N ASP A 717 2.21 -13.86 20.36
CA ASP A 717 1.27 -13.03 21.11
C ASP A 717 0.28 -12.36 20.14
N ASN A 718 -0.78 -13.07 19.83
CA ASN A 718 -1.84 -12.56 18.96
C ASN A 718 -2.78 -11.59 19.70
N ASN A 719 -2.81 -11.64 21.04
CA ASN A 719 -3.77 -10.90 21.87
C ASN A 719 -3.16 -9.66 22.58
N ASN A 720 -1.91 -9.32 22.30
CA ASN A 720 -1.21 -8.18 22.92
C ASN A 720 -1.12 -8.27 24.47
N THR A 721 -0.89 -9.47 24.98
CA THR A 721 -0.87 -9.74 26.42
C THR A 721 0.52 -9.78 27.03
N LEU A 722 1.55 -9.94 26.20
CA LEU A 722 2.92 -10.09 26.68
C LEU A 722 3.57 -8.73 27.03
N PRO A 723 4.30 -8.67 28.14
CA PRO A 723 5.05 -7.47 28.50
C PRO A 723 6.37 -7.38 27.71
N ILE A 724 6.92 -6.15 27.62
CA ILE A 724 8.14 -5.87 26.84
C ILE A 724 9.38 -6.68 27.31
N GLU A 725 9.41 -7.11 28.56
CA GLU A 725 10.52 -7.86 29.17
C GLU A 725 10.74 -9.23 28.52
N VAL A 726 9.74 -9.79 27.83
CA VAL A 726 9.91 -11.07 27.12
C VAL A 726 10.75 -10.94 25.86
N VAL A 727 10.93 -9.69 25.36
CA VAL A 727 11.58 -9.40 24.10
C VAL A 727 13.10 -9.46 24.24
N ASN A 728 13.73 -10.30 23.44
CA ASN A 728 15.18 -10.31 23.29
C ASN A 728 15.67 -9.13 22.46
N LYS A 729 15.81 -7.94 23.06
CA LYS A 729 16.27 -6.72 22.38
C LYS A 729 17.66 -6.93 21.72
N ASN A 730 18.52 -7.80 22.25
CA ASN A 730 19.82 -8.12 21.63
C ASN A 730 19.68 -8.81 20.25
N TRP A 731 18.61 -9.56 20.01
CA TRP A 731 18.37 -10.14 18.69
C TRP A 731 18.09 -9.04 17.65
N TYR A 732 17.28 -8.04 18.00
CA TYR A 732 16.97 -6.91 17.13
C TYR A 732 18.18 -6.00 16.92
N LEU A 733 19.00 -5.80 17.95
CA LEU A 733 20.27 -5.09 17.83
C LEU A 733 21.19 -5.77 16.80
N LYS A 734 21.34 -7.09 16.88
CA LYS A 734 22.13 -7.85 15.89
C LYS A 734 21.57 -7.73 14.48
N LEU A 735 20.24 -7.66 14.35
CA LEU A 735 19.57 -7.46 13.07
C LEU A 735 19.82 -6.05 12.51
N ALA A 736 19.71 -5.01 13.35
CA ALA A 736 20.03 -3.64 12.97
C ALA A 736 21.50 -3.50 12.56
N GLN A 737 22.43 -4.03 13.36
CA GLN A 737 23.86 -4.00 13.05
C GLN A 737 24.19 -4.74 11.74
N LYS A 738 23.53 -5.87 11.47
CA LYS A 738 23.67 -6.57 10.19
C LYS A 738 23.25 -5.66 9.01
N TYR A 739 22.13 -4.96 9.11
CA TYR A 739 21.67 -4.08 8.04
C TYR A 739 22.56 -2.84 7.89
N ILE A 740 23.03 -2.24 8.98
CA ILE A 740 24.03 -1.16 8.96
C ILE A 740 25.31 -1.64 8.23
N ASN A 741 25.81 -2.81 8.57
CA ASN A 741 26.98 -3.39 7.91
C ASN A 741 26.73 -3.66 6.41
N ASP A 742 25.52 -4.08 6.02
CA ASP A 742 25.15 -4.28 4.62
C ASP A 742 25.19 -2.95 3.83
N PHE A 743 24.76 -1.83 4.45
CA PHE A 743 24.88 -0.47 3.86
C PHE A 743 26.32 0.01 3.75
N GLN A 744 27.17 -0.37 4.69
CA GLN A 744 28.59 0.00 4.70
C GLN A 744 29.48 -0.96 3.90
N GLY A 745 28.91 -2.01 3.30
CA GLY A 745 29.66 -3.01 2.55
C GLY A 745 30.51 -3.96 3.43
N ILE A 746 30.30 -3.94 4.73
CA ILE A 746 31.01 -4.79 5.70
C ILE A 746 30.45 -6.20 5.63
N LYS A 747 31.19 -7.11 5.00
CA LYS A 747 30.78 -8.53 4.89
C LYS A 747 31.12 -9.28 6.17
N PRO A 748 30.19 -10.08 6.72
CA PRO A 748 30.52 -10.94 7.85
C PRO A 748 31.65 -11.92 7.46
N PRO A 749 32.53 -12.32 8.41
CA PRO A 749 33.56 -13.29 8.12
C PRO A 749 32.93 -14.56 7.54
N ARG A 750 33.47 -15.03 6.41
CA ARG A 750 32.94 -16.23 5.74
C ARG A 750 33.04 -17.40 6.70
N LYS A 751 31.93 -17.96 7.15
CA LYS A 751 31.92 -19.27 7.80
C LYS A 751 32.44 -20.27 6.78
N ASN A 752 33.59 -20.89 7.05
CA ASN A 752 34.18 -21.99 6.27
C ASN A 752 33.16 -23.13 6.18
N THR A 753 32.31 -23.10 5.20
CA THR A 753 31.47 -24.26 4.86
C THR A 753 32.27 -25.13 3.89
N ARG A 754 32.54 -26.34 4.32
CA ARG A 754 33.27 -27.41 3.60
C ARG A 754 32.71 -27.77 2.18
N LYS A 755 31.82 -26.99 1.60
CA LYS A 755 31.26 -27.20 0.26
C LYS A 755 32.11 -26.68 -0.91
N ILE A 756 33.13 -25.83 -0.67
CA ILE A 756 33.99 -25.28 -1.75
C ILE A 756 34.95 -26.32 -2.34
N ASN A 757 35.27 -27.37 -1.60
CA ASN A 757 36.22 -28.39 -2.07
C ASN A 757 35.65 -29.36 -3.12
N SER A 758 34.32 -29.48 -3.30
CA SER A 758 33.75 -30.38 -4.31
C SER A 758 33.67 -29.74 -5.70
N VAL A 759 33.51 -28.42 -5.80
CA VAL A 759 33.46 -27.72 -7.09
C VAL A 759 34.87 -27.53 -7.66
N LYS A 760 35.84 -27.15 -6.82
CA LYS A 760 37.26 -27.08 -7.27
C LYS A 760 37.83 -28.43 -7.68
N LYS A 761 37.46 -29.52 -7.05
CA LYS A 761 37.86 -30.87 -7.48
C LYS A 761 37.24 -31.29 -8.79
N LYS A 762 36.01 -30.89 -9.09
CA LYS A 762 35.38 -31.16 -10.39
C LYS A 762 35.97 -30.32 -11.54
N THR A 763 36.35 -29.07 -11.27
CA THR A 763 36.96 -28.18 -12.27
C THR A 763 38.43 -28.58 -12.54
N LEU A 764 39.19 -29.01 -11.56
CA LEU A 764 40.55 -29.55 -11.77
C LEU A 764 40.53 -30.90 -12.53
N ALA A 765 39.60 -31.81 -12.23
CA ALA A 765 39.46 -33.08 -12.93
C ALA A 765 38.96 -32.91 -14.42
N LEU A 766 38.31 -31.77 -14.73
CA LEU A 766 37.95 -31.44 -16.13
C LEU A 766 39.11 -30.79 -16.89
N LEU A 767 40.07 -30.17 -16.20
CA LEU A 767 41.26 -29.56 -16.84
C LEU A 767 42.43 -30.56 -16.96
N GLU A 768 42.41 -31.67 -16.24
CA GLU A 768 43.41 -32.76 -16.38
C GLU A 768 43.03 -33.76 -17.49
N ASN A 769 41.82 -33.67 -18.10
CA ASN A 769 41.36 -34.51 -19.17
C ASN A 769 41.14 -33.73 -20.53
N LEU A 770 41.67 -32.53 -20.62
CA LEU A 770 41.87 -31.77 -21.85
C LEU A 770 43.36 -31.57 -22.09
#